data_429ba3503804eacac3b82bdcee16fead
#
_entry.id   429ba3503804eacac3b82bdcee16fead
#
_cell.length_a   1.000
_cell.length_b   1.000
_cell.length_c   1.000
_cell.angle_alpha   90.00
_cell.angle_beta   90.00
_cell.angle_gamma   90.00
#
_symmetry.space_group_name_H-M   'P 1'
#
loop_
_entity.id
_entity.type
_entity.pdbx_description
1 polymer ?
#
loop_
_entity_poly.entity_id
_entity_poly.type
_entity_poly.pdbx_seq_one_letter_code
_entity_poly.pdbx_strand_id
1 'polypeptide(L)'
;MPAASASPARSVLPRSARAGAVVVASVLGLGVALCAPAAQAASSSGRAVVTRAGIDPALTAGRGARVDFQEQEAENAATTGSVIAADRTAYTLAAEASGRSAVKLAPGQYVEFTLPAAANAITVRYSLPDAADGGGITAPLDVTVNGKDRRRLTATSQYSWLYNQYPFTNDPKAGLLHPDWWITECGCVPAATTPAPTVATPFRPGHVYDEQRLLLGRTYRAGDRVRVALPAGSKAPWAAIDLLDSQLVAAPHVEPKAVNVLVTGADPTGRRDSADAIERAIGLARALRVPVYLPPGVFQVNRHLVVDDVTLVGAGSWYTVLKGTQQTLSTPAPDGSVHTGVGLYGKDAAQGGSRNVHLSGFAIEGDVRERIDTDQVNGVGGAFSDSSIEGLYLHHTKVGIWLDGPMKNLTISGNQIADQIADGINFHTGVTDSVIRDNFLRNTGDDGIALWSEKAADARVTVDHNTVQSPTLANAVAVYGGTDTTVSNNLVADPVREGSGLHAGSRFGAEPFAGYLHFTDNTTVRAGTYELNWNIGLGAIWFEVLDRDVDADVKVSGDHYLDSTYNAIMAVADWGVKDRYKLSNLAFEDVRIDGTGTSVLSARVAGSASFRNVAARNVGAVGINNCGTFHFTPAGSEFTVTDLGGNSGSGTTGDWLAPWELPNTLTCDDRPPVVAPPAPSAW
;
A
#
# COMPACT_ATOMS: atom_id res chain seq x y z
N MET A 1 -8.09 19.86 -21.32
CA MET A 1 -9.14 20.34 -20.38
C MET A 1 -8.44 20.79 -19.13
N PRO A 2 -8.81 21.89 -18.46
CA PRO A 2 -8.03 22.37 -17.34
C PRO A 2 -8.17 21.43 -16.15
N ALA A 3 -7.03 21.13 -15.53
CA ALA A 3 -6.99 20.42 -14.27
C ALA A 3 -7.86 21.13 -13.23
N ALA A 4 -8.73 20.42 -12.57
CA ALA A 4 -9.52 20.96 -11.48
C ALA A 4 -8.60 21.25 -10.29
N SER A 5 -8.30 22.53 -10.10
CA SER A 5 -7.63 23.01 -8.90
C SER A 5 -8.60 22.96 -7.72
N ALA A 6 -8.27 22.20 -6.70
CA ALA A 6 -8.93 22.33 -5.41
C ALA A 6 -8.70 23.76 -4.88
N SER A 7 -9.76 24.50 -4.63
CA SER A 7 -9.68 25.84 -4.07
C SER A 7 -9.27 25.80 -2.60
N PRO A 8 -8.23 26.53 -2.19
CA PRO A 8 -7.92 26.67 -0.77
C PRO A 8 -8.82 27.70 -0.11
N ALA A 9 -9.36 27.37 1.03
CA ALA A 9 -10.02 28.32 1.93
C ALA A 9 -9.00 29.36 2.42
N ARG A 10 -9.30 30.63 2.20
CA ARG A 10 -8.52 31.78 2.71
C ARG A 10 -8.67 31.88 4.21
N SER A 11 -7.59 31.78 4.95
CA SER A 11 -7.49 32.33 6.30
C SER A 11 -6.51 33.50 6.32
N VAL A 12 -6.98 34.56 6.95
CA VAL A 12 -6.31 35.85 7.09
C VAL A 12 -5.34 35.81 8.25
N LEU A 13 -4.09 36.21 8.00
CA LEU A 13 -3.06 36.44 9.02
C LEU A 13 -3.18 37.85 9.66
N PRO A 14 -2.66 38.01 10.88
CA PRO A 14 -1.91 39.22 11.17
C PRO A 14 -0.45 38.98 11.57
N ARG A 15 0.38 39.90 11.11
CA ARG A 15 1.83 40.03 11.32
C ARG A 15 2.19 40.54 12.71
N SER A 16 3.32 40.10 13.27
CA SER A 16 4.42 40.91 13.85
C SER A 16 5.39 39.96 14.57
N ALA A 17 6.64 39.89 14.29
CA ALA A 17 7.82 40.74 14.31
C ALA A 17 8.74 40.52 15.55
N ARG A 18 10.03 40.22 15.18
CA ARG A 18 11.31 40.43 15.90
C ARG A 18 11.74 39.46 17.00
N ALA A 19 12.72 38.66 16.72
CA ALA A 19 14.21 38.82 16.81
C ALA A 19 14.80 38.77 18.23
N GLY A 20 15.74 37.87 18.42
CA GLY A 20 16.67 37.86 19.57
C GLY A 20 17.63 36.68 19.51
N ALA A 21 18.89 36.95 19.42
CA ALA A 21 20.01 36.06 19.13
C ALA A 21 20.68 35.49 20.39
N VAL A 22 21.40 34.35 20.13
CA VAL A 22 22.68 33.92 20.72
C VAL A 22 22.69 33.35 22.16
N VAL A 23 23.16 32.12 22.36
CA VAL A 23 24.48 31.79 22.90
C VAL A 23 24.71 30.27 22.87
N VAL A 24 25.88 29.87 22.35
CA VAL A 24 26.46 28.52 22.36
C VAL A 24 26.93 28.18 23.75
N ALA A 25 26.63 26.99 24.24
CA ALA A 25 27.40 26.36 25.31
C ALA A 25 27.47 24.84 25.05
N SER A 26 28.69 24.40 24.74
CA SER A 26 29.04 23.00 24.64
C SER A 26 29.13 22.38 26.03
N VAL A 27 28.43 21.31 26.29
CA VAL A 27 28.71 20.43 27.43
C VAL A 27 28.76 18.98 26.93
N LEU A 28 29.94 18.41 27.10
CA LEU A 28 30.15 16.97 26.98
C LEU A 28 29.35 16.25 28.09
N GLY A 29 28.52 15.33 27.71
CA GLY A 29 27.79 14.45 28.61
C GLY A 29 27.97 12.99 28.21
N LEU A 30 28.54 12.20 29.09
CA LEU A 30 28.80 10.76 28.97
C LEU A 30 27.54 9.99 28.55
N GLY A 31 27.70 9.15 27.55
CA GLY A 31 26.70 8.19 27.14
C GLY A 31 26.51 7.10 28.19
N VAL A 32 25.31 6.99 28.72
CA VAL A 32 24.84 5.79 29.39
C VAL A 32 24.09 4.97 28.34
N ALA A 33 24.72 3.88 27.93
CA ALA A 33 24.06 2.88 27.09
C ALA A 33 22.96 2.20 27.91
N LEU A 34 21.72 2.58 27.68
CA LEU A 34 20.56 1.80 28.12
C LEU A 34 20.47 0.55 27.24
N CYS A 35 20.82 -0.61 27.81
CA CYS A 35 20.54 -1.89 27.20
C CYS A 35 19.02 -2.02 27.03
N ALA A 36 18.55 -1.97 25.80
CA ALA A 36 17.21 -2.47 25.45
C ALA A 36 17.14 -3.98 25.81
N PRO A 37 16.05 -4.48 26.40
CA PRO A 37 15.90 -5.91 26.59
C PRO A 37 15.90 -6.57 25.21
N ALA A 38 16.84 -7.51 25.03
CA ALA A 38 16.89 -8.34 23.84
C ALA A 38 15.55 -9.07 23.70
N ALA A 39 14.77 -8.71 22.72
CA ALA A 39 13.73 -9.58 22.22
C ALA A 39 14.43 -10.88 21.80
N GLN A 40 14.11 -11.98 22.47
CA GLN A 40 14.61 -13.28 22.08
C GLN A 40 14.19 -13.52 20.63
N ALA A 41 15.18 -13.57 19.77
CA ALA A 41 15.00 -13.93 18.38
C ALA A 41 14.33 -15.31 18.33
N ALA A 42 13.09 -15.33 17.93
CA ALA A 42 12.47 -16.53 17.42
C ALA A 42 13.29 -17.00 16.21
N SER A 43 13.54 -18.28 16.15
CA SER A 43 14.22 -19.04 15.13
C SER A 43 14.02 -18.47 13.72
N SER A 44 15.10 -18.35 12.98
CA SER A 44 15.23 -18.17 11.52
C SER A 44 13.90 -18.17 10.76
N SER A 45 13.22 -17.05 10.74
CA SER A 45 12.16 -16.76 9.79
C SER A 45 12.82 -16.57 8.44
N GLY A 46 12.65 -17.52 7.53
CA GLY A 46 13.00 -17.33 6.14
C GLY A 46 12.26 -16.10 5.63
N ARG A 47 12.93 -15.25 4.85
CA ARG A 47 12.24 -14.21 4.07
C ARG A 47 11.13 -14.90 3.28
N ALA A 48 9.91 -14.39 3.35
CA ALA A 48 8.86 -14.89 2.49
C ALA A 48 9.31 -14.63 1.05
N VAL A 49 9.59 -15.71 0.38
CA VAL A 49 9.69 -15.69 -1.06
C VAL A 49 8.24 -15.68 -1.51
N VAL A 50 7.81 -14.62 -2.15
CA VAL A 50 6.56 -14.60 -2.90
C VAL A 50 6.79 -15.58 -4.05
N THR A 51 6.54 -16.86 -3.81
CA THR A 51 6.62 -17.91 -4.82
C THR A 51 5.40 -17.82 -5.70
N ARG A 52 5.41 -16.91 -6.64
CA ARG A 52 4.36 -16.79 -7.64
C ARG A 52 4.75 -17.59 -8.85
N ALA A 53 3.77 -18.31 -9.40
CA ALA A 53 3.97 -19.10 -10.59
C ALA A 53 4.69 -18.29 -11.68
N GLY A 54 5.85 -18.76 -12.12
CA GLY A 54 6.61 -18.18 -13.22
C GLY A 54 7.64 -17.11 -12.86
N ILE A 55 7.83 -16.75 -11.56
CA ILE A 55 8.90 -15.85 -11.14
C ILE A 55 10.00 -16.64 -10.45
N ASP A 56 11.22 -16.47 -10.94
CA ASP A 56 12.38 -17.07 -10.28
C ASP A 56 12.56 -16.46 -8.88
N PRO A 57 12.51 -17.26 -7.80
CA PRO A 57 12.76 -16.79 -6.45
C PRO A 57 14.08 -16.05 -6.29
N ALA A 58 15.07 -16.35 -7.12
CA ALA A 58 16.35 -15.64 -7.09
C ALA A 58 16.22 -14.17 -7.46
N LEU A 59 15.24 -13.79 -8.28
CA LEU A 59 14.99 -12.41 -8.70
C LEU A 59 14.37 -11.54 -7.59
N THR A 60 13.76 -12.17 -6.60
CA THR A 60 13.16 -11.49 -5.45
C THR A 60 13.95 -11.72 -4.16
N ALA A 61 15.02 -12.53 -4.23
CA ALA A 61 15.85 -12.84 -3.06
C ALA A 61 16.46 -11.59 -2.46
N GLY A 62 16.28 -11.44 -1.16
CA GLY A 62 16.80 -10.28 -0.46
C GLY A 62 15.95 -9.02 -0.54
N ARG A 63 14.80 -9.07 -1.20
CA ARG A 63 13.85 -7.95 -1.35
C ARG A 63 12.61 -8.17 -0.50
N GLY A 64 11.96 -7.07 -0.14
CA GLY A 64 10.70 -7.07 0.60
C GLY A 64 10.81 -7.34 2.09
N ALA A 65 9.68 -7.26 2.75
CA ALA A 65 9.54 -7.42 4.19
C ALA A 65 9.85 -8.83 4.68
N ARG A 66 10.32 -8.92 5.90
CA ARG A 66 10.33 -10.17 6.65
C ARG A 66 8.95 -10.43 7.18
N VAL A 67 8.36 -11.54 6.77
CA VAL A 67 7.05 -11.98 7.23
C VAL A 67 7.14 -13.36 7.89
N ASP A 68 6.28 -13.62 8.87
CA ASP A 68 6.23 -14.86 9.62
C ASP A 68 5.23 -15.86 9.06
N PHE A 69 4.68 -15.61 7.87
CA PHE A 69 3.72 -16.47 7.20
C PHE A 69 4.25 -17.02 5.88
N GLN A 70 3.60 -18.07 5.40
CA GLN A 70 3.84 -18.68 4.09
C GLN A 70 2.60 -18.45 3.22
N GLU A 71 2.75 -17.69 2.14
CA GLU A 71 1.69 -17.42 1.16
C GLU A 71 1.55 -18.58 0.19
N GLN A 72 0.33 -18.99 -0.10
CA GLN A 72 -0.02 -20.02 -1.08
C GLN A 72 -1.20 -19.54 -1.93
N GLU A 73 -1.00 -19.50 -3.24
CA GLU A 73 -2.01 -19.13 -4.21
C GLU A 73 -3.06 -20.25 -4.37
N ALA A 74 -4.33 -19.89 -4.45
CA ALA A 74 -5.43 -20.85 -4.51
C ALA A 74 -5.47 -21.63 -5.82
N GLU A 75 -5.10 -21.01 -6.93
CA GLU A 75 -5.04 -21.67 -8.25
C GLU A 75 -3.98 -22.78 -8.31
N ASN A 76 -2.99 -22.77 -7.43
CA ASN A 76 -1.97 -23.80 -7.30
C ASN A 76 -2.36 -24.91 -6.30
N ALA A 77 -3.48 -24.77 -5.62
CA ALA A 77 -3.98 -25.71 -4.63
C ALA A 77 -4.99 -26.70 -5.24
N ALA A 78 -5.25 -27.80 -4.52
CA ALA A 78 -6.27 -28.75 -4.96
C ALA A 78 -7.67 -28.14 -4.79
N THR A 79 -8.51 -28.18 -5.82
CA THR A 79 -9.82 -27.56 -5.78
C THR A 79 -10.90 -28.36 -6.49
N THR A 80 -12.14 -28.19 -6.06
CA THR A 80 -13.36 -28.57 -6.81
C THR A 80 -14.05 -27.37 -7.46
N GLY A 81 -13.51 -26.16 -7.25
CA GLY A 81 -13.95 -24.94 -7.87
C GLY A 81 -13.39 -24.76 -9.29
N SER A 82 -13.60 -23.59 -9.84
CA SER A 82 -13.09 -23.20 -11.16
C SER A 82 -11.98 -22.18 -11.00
N VAL A 83 -10.81 -22.46 -11.58
CA VAL A 83 -9.72 -21.47 -11.65
C VAL A 83 -10.17 -20.30 -12.53
N ILE A 84 -10.06 -19.10 -12.01
CA ILE A 84 -10.15 -17.85 -12.75
C ILE A 84 -8.75 -17.66 -13.36
N ALA A 85 -8.66 -17.79 -14.67
CA ALA A 85 -7.40 -17.64 -15.38
C ALA A 85 -6.82 -16.23 -15.21
N ALA A 86 -5.50 -16.14 -15.30
CA ALA A 86 -4.80 -14.87 -15.18
C ALA A 86 -5.29 -13.88 -16.24
N ASP A 87 -5.71 -12.70 -15.79
CA ASP A 87 -6.22 -11.62 -16.62
C ASP A 87 -5.83 -10.28 -16.00
N ARG A 88 -5.38 -9.35 -16.82
CA ARG A 88 -5.01 -7.99 -16.43
C ARG A 88 -6.07 -6.97 -16.79
N THR A 89 -7.20 -7.41 -17.33
CA THR A 89 -8.32 -6.53 -17.67
C THR A 89 -8.88 -5.91 -16.40
N ALA A 90 -8.81 -4.60 -16.31
CA ALA A 90 -9.31 -3.85 -15.16
C ALA A 90 -10.77 -4.24 -14.83
N TYR A 91 -11.12 -4.22 -13.56
CA TYR A 91 -12.46 -4.51 -13.01
C TYR A 91 -12.88 -5.98 -13.06
N THR A 92 -11.95 -6.89 -13.27
CA THR A 92 -12.18 -8.33 -13.14
C THR A 92 -11.69 -8.85 -11.80
N LEU A 93 -12.25 -9.97 -11.33
CA LEU A 93 -11.73 -10.65 -10.14
C LEU A 93 -10.27 -11.06 -10.32
N ALA A 94 -9.85 -11.40 -11.53
CA ALA A 94 -8.47 -11.74 -11.81
C ALA A 94 -7.53 -10.55 -11.66
N ALA A 95 -7.93 -9.36 -12.14
CA ALA A 95 -7.05 -8.18 -12.14
C ALA A 95 -6.67 -7.69 -10.74
N GLU A 96 -7.50 -7.93 -9.73
CA GLU A 96 -7.22 -7.56 -8.34
C GLU A 96 -6.62 -8.72 -7.53
N ALA A 97 -6.73 -9.95 -8.01
CA ALA A 97 -6.14 -11.10 -7.35
C ALA A 97 -4.61 -11.06 -7.39
N SER A 98 -3.99 -11.61 -6.38
CA SER A 98 -2.57 -11.92 -6.35
C SER A 98 -2.21 -12.81 -7.55
N GLY A 99 -1.09 -12.57 -8.22
CA GLY A 99 -0.76 -13.35 -9.42
C GLY A 99 -1.75 -13.19 -10.58
N ARG A 100 -2.77 -12.34 -10.44
CA ARG A 100 -3.84 -12.12 -11.41
C ARG A 100 -4.74 -13.36 -11.63
N SER A 101 -4.79 -14.28 -10.67
CA SER A 101 -5.56 -15.52 -10.75
C SER A 101 -6.20 -15.85 -9.41
N ALA A 102 -7.28 -16.60 -9.40
CA ALA A 102 -7.98 -17.01 -8.17
C ALA A 102 -8.81 -18.29 -8.43
N VAL A 103 -9.45 -18.82 -7.39
CA VAL A 103 -10.38 -19.94 -7.53
C VAL A 103 -11.79 -19.51 -7.15
N LYS A 104 -12.74 -19.64 -8.07
CA LYS A 104 -14.16 -19.38 -7.82
C LYS A 104 -14.85 -20.65 -7.36
N LEU A 105 -15.54 -20.57 -6.23
CA LEU A 105 -16.30 -21.64 -5.59
C LEU A 105 -17.80 -21.41 -5.72
N ALA A 106 -18.54 -22.40 -6.16
CA ALA A 106 -19.98 -22.52 -5.94
C ALA A 106 -20.26 -23.16 -4.56
N PRO A 107 -21.49 -23.05 -4.02
CA PRO A 107 -21.86 -23.72 -2.79
C PRO A 107 -21.55 -25.23 -2.83
N GLY A 108 -20.88 -25.73 -1.79
CA GLY A 108 -20.39 -27.10 -1.68
C GLY A 108 -18.98 -27.35 -2.24
N GLN A 109 -18.37 -26.37 -2.90
CA GLN A 109 -17.02 -26.47 -3.42
C GLN A 109 -15.97 -25.95 -2.46
N TYR A 110 -14.70 -26.28 -2.72
CA TYR A 110 -13.57 -25.94 -1.83
C TYR A 110 -12.25 -25.75 -2.57
N VAL A 111 -11.30 -25.11 -1.88
CA VAL A 111 -9.85 -25.14 -2.14
C VAL A 111 -9.17 -25.82 -0.96
N GLU A 112 -8.19 -26.68 -1.19
CA GLU A 112 -7.43 -27.40 -0.16
C GLU A 112 -5.94 -27.14 -0.32
N PHE A 113 -5.37 -26.47 0.66
CA PHE A 113 -3.95 -26.15 0.74
C PHE A 113 -3.21 -27.19 1.57
N THR A 114 -1.95 -27.46 1.24
CA THR A 114 -1.05 -28.28 2.04
C THR A 114 -0.09 -27.36 2.78
N LEU A 115 -0.06 -27.41 4.10
CA LEU A 115 0.81 -26.54 4.89
C LEU A 115 2.29 -26.81 4.58
N PRO A 116 3.06 -25.80 4.17
CA PRO A 116 4.49 -25.97 3.87
C PRO A 116 5.36 -26.04 5.13
N ALA A 117 4.85 -25.51 6.24
CA ALA A 117 5.50 -25.48 7.55
C ALA A 117 4.46 -25.67 8.67
N ALA A 118 4.91 -25.75 9.93
CA ALA A 118 4.00 -25.77 11.06
C ALA A 118 3.22 -24.45 11.14
N ALA A 119 1.90 -24.54 11.41
CA ALA A 119 1.02 -23.37 11.52
C ALA A 119 -0.06 -23.58 12.58
N ASN A 120 -0.48 -22.49 13.21
CA ASN A 120 -1.61 -22.45 14.13
C ASN A 120 -2.58 -21.29 13.84
N ALA A 121 -2.30 -20.55 12.76
CA ALA A 121 -3.08 -19.42 12.30
C ALA A 121 -3.08 -19.38 10.77
N ILE A 122 -4.14 -18.85 10.20
CA ILE A 122 -4.26 -18.60 8.76
C ILE A 122 -4.90 -17.24 8.52
N THR A 123 -4.54 -16.61 7.39
CA THR A 123 -5.28 -15.52 6.77
C THR A 123 -5.79 -16.02 5.42
N VAL A 124 -7.04 -15.77 5.11
CA VAL A 124 -7.64 -16.13 3.81
C VAL A 124 -8.02 -14.84 3.10
N ARG A 125 -7.50 -14.62 1.90
CA ARG A 125 -7.91 -13.55 1.02
C ARG A 125 -9.00 -14.08 0.08
N TYR A 126 -10.13 -13.39 0.09
CA TYR A 126 -11.32 -13.85 -0.60
C TYR A 126 -12.12 -12.69 -1.19
N SER A 127 -13.04 -13.03 -2.10
CA SER A 127 -14.09 -12.12 -2.58
C SER A 127 -15.45 -12.79 -2.49
N LEU A 128 -16.47 -12.00 -2.16
CA LEU A 128 -17.88 -12.36 -2.21
C LEU A 128 -18.63 -11.40 -3.13
N PRO A 129 -19.78 -11.82 -3.72
CA PRO A 129 -20.63 -10.88 -4.43
C PRO A 129 -21.16 -9.80 -3.49
N ASP A 130 -21.47 -8.66 -4.05
CA ASP A 130 -22.18 -7.62 -3.33
C ASP A 130 -23.67 -8.00 -3.12
N ALA A 131 -24.34 -7.28 -2.22
CA ALA A 131 -25.79 -7.32 -2.15
C ALA A 131 -26.42 -6.71 -3.42
N ALA A 132 -27.63 -7.11 -3.74
CA ALA A 132 -28.30 -6.64 -4.96
C ALA A 132 -28.52 -5.12 -4.98
N ASP A 133 -28.61 -4.52 -3.81
CA ASP A 133 -28.80 -3.09 -3.55
C ASP A 133 -27.53 -2.39 -3.05
N GLY A 134 -26.38 -3.08 -3.02
CA GLY A 134 -25.12 -2.63 -2.45
C GLY A 134 -25.01 -2.88 -0.93
N GLY A 135 -23.91 -2.47 -0.31
CA GLY A 135 -23.68 -2.58 1.14
C GLY A 135 -23.11 -3.92 1.60
N GLY A 136 -22.84 -4.82 0.68
CA GLY A 136 -22.19 -6.11 0.94
C GLY A 136 -23.09 -7.19 1.52
N ILE A 137 -22.59 -8.42 1.47
CA ILE A 137 -23.19 -9.59 2.13
C ILE A 137 -22.19 -10.18 3.13
N THR A 138 -22.73 -10.98 4.03
CA THR A 138 -21.92 -11.79 4.95
C THR A 138 -22.25 -13.25 4.75
N ALA A 139 -21.23 -14.08 4.57
CA ALA A 139 -21.37 -15.52 4.42
C ALA A 139 -20.25 -16.26 5.14
N PRO A 140 -20.52 -17.42 5.75
CA PRO A 140 -19.47 -18.23 6.35
C PRO A 140 -18.64 -18.94 5.27
N LEU A 141 -17.34 -19.06 5.52
CA LEU A 141 -16.46 -20.04 4.90
C LEU A 141 -16.11 -21.10 5.94
N ASP A 142 -16.34 -22.37 5.61
CA ASP A 142 -15.95 -23.46 6.50
C ASP A 142 -14.48 -23.80 6.30
N VAL A 143 -13.71 -23.77 7.36
CA VAL A 143 -12.30 -24.17 7.38
C VAL A 143 -12.18 -25.53 8.06
N THR A 144 -11.58 -26.51 7.39
CA THR A 144 -11.40 -27.86 7.92
C THR A 144 -9.96 -28.29 7.80
N VAL A 145 -9.35 -28.71 8.93
CA VAL A 145 -7.99 -29.23 8.88
C VAL A 145 -8.03 -30.76 8.94
N ASN A 146 -7.38 -31.42 7.98
CA ASN A 146 -7.34 -32.89 7.81
C ASN A 146 -8.73 -33.55 7.79
N GLY A 147 -9.75 -32.83 7.31
CA GLY A 147 -11.13 -33.30 7.25
C GLY A 147 -11.84 -33.51 8.61
N LYS A 148 -11.21 -33.11 9.71
CA LYS A 148 -11.70 -33.38 11.09
C LYS A 148 -11.96 -32.12 11.89
N ASP A 149 -10.96 -31.28 12.04
CA ASP A 149 -11.05 -30.09 12.89
C ASP A 149 -11.71 -28.96 12.09
N ARG A 150 -12.91 -28.61 12.51
CA ARG A 150 -13.73 -27.60 11.84
C ARG A 150 -13.66 -26.26 12.54
N ARG A 151 -13.54 -25.23 11.75
CA ARG A 151 -13.61 -23.81 12.14
C ARG A 151 -14.51 -23.11 11.14
N ARG A 152 -14.90 -21.91 11.47
CA ARG A 152 -15.70 -21.07 10.59
C ARG A 152 -15.10 -19.67 10.53
N LEU A 153 -14.96 -19.18 9.34
CA LEU A 153 -14.53 -17.84 9.03
C LEU A 153 -15.77 -17.07 8.56
N THR A 154 -15.96 -15.84 9.07
CA THR A 154 -17.08 -15.00 8.64
C THR A 154 -16.58 -14.06 7.56
N ALA A 155 -16.78 -14.44 6.32
CA ALA A 155 -16.43 -13.59 5.18
C ALA A 155 -17.51 -12.54 4.94
N THR A 156 -17.11 -11.37 4.49
CA THR A 156 -18.02 -10.27 4.16
C THR A 156 -17.55 -9.51 2.93
N SER A 157 -18.46 -8.92 2.18
CA SER A 157 -18.16 -7.94 1.13
C SER A 157 -18.52 -6.51 1.53
N GLN A 158 -18.72 -6.24 2.81
CA GLN A 158 -19.08 -4.90 3.30
C GLN A 158 -17.98 -3.86 3.07
N TYR A 159 -16.74 -4.30 2.95
CA TYR A 159 -15.57 -3.45 2.67
C TYR A 159 -15.20 -3.41 1.19
N SER A 160 -15.90 -4.16 0.36
CA SER A 160 -15.79 -4.05 -1.11
C SER A 160 -16.50 -2.78 -1.58
N TRP A 161 -15.88 -2.08 -2.54
CA TRP A 161 -16.42 -0.81 -3.02
C TRP A 161 -16.08 -0.58 -4.50
N LEU A 162 -16.80 0.37 -5.09
CA LEU A 162 -16.62 0.78 -6.47
C LEU A 162 -16.36 2.29 -6.49
N TYR A 163 -15.33 2.73 -7.17
CA TYR A 163 -14.93 4.14 -7.23
C TYR A 163 -15.94 5.06 -7.88
N ASN A 164 -16.81 4.54 -8.69
CA ASN A 164 -17.85 5.33 -9.31
C ASN A 164 -19.02 5.66 -8.38
N GLN A 165 -18.92 5.31 -7.11
CA GLN A 165 -19.80 5.78 -6.07
C GLN A 165 -19.10 6.90 -5.30
N TYR A 166 -19.67 8.06 -5.30
CA TYR A 166 -19.14 9.16 -4.53
C TYR A 166 -19.77 9.16 -3.13
N PRO A 167 -19.00 9.24 -2.08
CA PRO A 167 -17.55 9.36 -1.94
C PRO A 167 -16.84 8.00 -1.76
N PHE A 168 -16.91 7.10 -2.68
CA PHE A 168 -16.34 5.76 -2.61
C PHE A 168 -16.93 4.86 -1.52
N THR A 169 -18.24 4.80 -1.46
CA THR A 169 -18.97 4.01 -0.48
C THR A 169 -19.60 2.77 -1.08
N ASN A 170 -19.72 1.72 -0.28
CA ASN A 170 -20.58 0.58 -0.54
C ASN A 170 -21.89 0.68 0.27
N ASP A 171 -22.17 1.80 0.93
CA ASP A 171 -23.43 2.01 1.65
C ASP A 171 -24.51 2.55 0.70
N PRO A 172 -25.58 1.77 0.43
CA PRO A 172 -26.69 2.21 -0.40
C PRO A 172 -27.47 3.39 0.20
N LYS A 173 -27.34 3.66 1.51
CA LYS A 173 -27.98 4.79 2.17
C LYS A 173 -27.20 6.11 1.96
N ALA A 174 -25.92 6.04 1.75
CA ALA A 174 -25.14 7.19 1.31
C ALA A 174 -25.55 7.63 -0.10
N GLY A 175 -26.27 6.78 -0.79
CA GLY A 175 -27.30 7.14 -1.78
C GLY A 175 -26.79 7.50 -3.15
N LEU A 176 -25.54 7.35 -3.44
CA LEU A 176 -25.08 8.07 -4.58
C LEU A 176 -24.26 7.18 -5.51
N LEU A 177 -24.98 6.33 -6.23
CA LEU A 177 -24.45 5.64 -7.39
C LEU A 177 -24.30 6.64 -8.55
N HIS A 178 -23.29 7.48 -8.49
CA HIS A 178 -22.91 8.29 -9.64
C HIS A 178 -21.41 8.14 -9.92
N PRO A 179 -21.00 8.25 -11.17
CA PRO A 179 -19.60 8.23 -11.52
C PRO A 179 -18.87 9.34 -10.77
N ASP A 180 -17.67 9.05 -10.33
CA ASP A 180 -16.81 10.07 -9.84
C ASP A 180 -16.61 11.16 -10.92
N TRP A 181 -16.46 12.41 -10.49
CA TRP A 181 -16.38 13.57 -11.39
C TRP A 181 -15.26 13.42 -12.43
N TRP A 182 -14.13 12.90 -12.05
CA TRP A 182 -12.99 12.76 -12.97
C TRP A 182 -13.21 11.65 -14.02
N ILE A 183 -14.01 10.61 -13.71
CA ILE A 183 -14.40 9.60 -14.70
C ILE A 183 -15.31 10.22 -15.78
N THR A 184 -16.16 11.13 -15.41
CA THR A 184 -17.01 11.84 -16.37
C THR A 184 -16.25 12.92 -17.14
N GLU A 185 -15.28 13.58 -16.51
CA GLU A 185 -14.47 14.60 -17.17
C GLU A 185 -13.44 14.02 -18.16
N CYS A 186 -12.91 12.84 -17.91
CA CYS A 186 -12.02 12.18 -18.87
C CYS A 186 -12.72 11.72 -20.16
N GLY A 187 -14.05 11.74 -20.20
CA GLY A 187 -14.83 11.17 -21.31
C GLY A 187 -14.84 9.64 -21.33
N CYS A 188 -14.32 9.00 -20.28
CA CYS A 188 -14.27 7.54 -20.18
C CYS A 188 -15.65 6.93 -19.97
N VAL A 189 -16.58 7.69 -19.39
CA VAL A 189 -18.01 7.36 -19.29
C VAL A 189 -18.84 8.49 -19.90
N PRO A 190 -19.81 8.21 -20.76
CA PRO A 190 -20.67 9.24 -21.33
C PRO A 190 -21.37 10.03 -20.21
N ALA A 191 -21.25 11.35 -20.26
CA ALA A 191 -21.88 12.28 -19.30
C ALA A 191 -23.41 12.15 -19.14
N ALA A 192 -24.07 11.42 -20.04
CA ALA A 192 -25.52 11.22 -20.07
C ALA A 192 -25.99 10.01 -19.24
N THR A 193 -25.10 9.25 -18.61
CA THR A 193 -25.50 8.13 -17.75
C THR A 193 -25.80 8.61 -16.35
N THR A 194 -26.93 9.23 -16.17
CA THR A 194 -27.52 9.51 -14.85
C THR A 194 -28.86 8.75 -14.74
N PRO A 195 -29.06 7.88 -13.75
CA PRO A 195 -28.15 7.53 -12.69
C PRO A 195 -26.88 6.82 -13.21
N ALA A 196 -25.82 6.91 -12.41
CA ALA A 196 -24.55 6.27 -12.74
C ALA A 196 -24.77 4.85 -13.25
N PRO A 197 -23.97 4.41 -14.23
CA PRO A 197 -24.10 3.05 -14.71
C PRO A 197 -23.95 2.09 -13.54
N THR A 198 -24.92 1.23 -13.39
CA THR A 198 -24.85 0.14 -12.42
C THR A 198 -23.63 -0.73 -12.69
N VAL A 199 -23.20 -1.48 -11.72
CA VAL A 199 -22.02 -2.34 -11.57
C VAL A 199 -21.34 -2.92 -12.83
N ALA A 200 -21.92 -2.79 -13.99
CA ALA A 200 -21.49 -3.47 -15.23
C ALA A 200 -20.66 -2.62 -16.20
N THR A 201 -20.29 -1.39 -15.86
CA THR A 201 -19.50 -0.59 -16.81
C THR A 201 -18.01 -0.81 -16.63
N PRO A 202 -17.26 -0.96 -17.74
CA PRO A 202 -15.85 -1.33 -17.70
C PRO A 202 -14.91 -0.25 -17.15
N PHE A 203 -15.41 0.90 -16.75
CA PHE A 203 -14.62 2.00 -16.22
C PHE A 203 -14.78 2.23 -14.71
N ARG A 204 -15.25 1.23 -14.00
CA ARG A 204 -15.45 1.30 -12.55
C ARG A 204 -14.27 0.70 -11.83
N PRO A 205 -13.51 1.48 -11.09
CA PRO A 205 -12.61 0.92 -10.12
C PRO A 205 -13.38 0.12 -9.09
N GLY A 206 -12.83 -1.02 -8.76
CA GLY A 206 -13.39 -1.89 -7.75
C GLY A 206 -12.31 -2.35 -6.80
N HIS A 207 -12.70 -2.46 -5.56
CA HIS A 207 -11.98 -3.21 -4.55
C HIS A 207 -12.89 -4.33 -4.12
N VAL A 208 -12.55 -5.56 -4.46
CA VAL A 208 -13.48 -6.69 -4.32
C VAL A 208 -12.96 -7.82 -3.44
N TYR A 209 -11.67 -7.82 -3.10
CA TYR A 209 -11.10 -8.78 -2.16
C TYR A 209 -10.99 -8.18 -0.76
N ASP A 210 -11.10 -9.04 0.23
CA ASP A 210 -10.95 -8.76 1.65
C ASP A 210 -10.20 -9.92 2.31
N GLU A 211 -9.68 -9.71 3.51
CA GLU A 211 -8.94 -10.72 4.24
C GLU A 211 -9.59 -11.01 5.59
N GLN A 212 -9.53 -12.29 5.98
CA GLN A 212 -9.96 -12.69 7.31
C GLN A 212 -8.95 -13.61 7.97
N ARG A 213 -8.66 -13.34 9.23
CA ARG A 213 -7.70 -14.05 10.06
C ARG A 213 -8.40 -15.08 10.95
N LEU A 214 -7.78 -16.25 11.13
CA LEU A 214 -8.34 -17.33 11.94
C LEU A 214 -7.24 -18.08 12.70
N LEU A 215 -7.33 -18.09 14.04
CA LEU A 215 -6.55 -18.99 14.88
C LEU A 215 -7.14 -20.42 14.80
N LEU A 216 -6.29 -21.39 14.49
CA LEU A 216 -6.71 -22.78 14.30
C LEU A 216 -6.92 -23.55 15.62
N GLY A 217 -6.57 -22.92 16.76
CA GLY A 217 -6.78 -23.46 18.10
C GLY A 217 -5.72 -24.48 18.55
N ARG A 218 -4.89 -24.98 17.65
CA ARG A 218 -3.70 -25.79 17.92
C ARG A 218 -2.70 -25.68 16.77
N THR A 219 -1.49 -26.13 17.00
CA THR A 219 -0.46 -26.21 15.96
C THR A 219 -0.68 -27.47 15.09
N TYR A 220 -0.65 -27.27 13.79
CA TYR A 220 -0.60 -28.32 12.76
C TYR A 220 0.80 -28.38 12.17
N ARG A 221 1.14 -29.49 11.49
CA ARG A 221 2.49 -29.73 10.97
C ARG A 221 2.54 -29.47 9.47
N ALA A 222 3.74 -29.33 8.94
CA ALA A 222 3.96 -29.40 7.51
C ALA A 222 3.33 -30.70 6.94
N GLY A 223 2.66 -30.59 5.79
CA GLY A 223 1.91 -31.67 5.16
C GLY A 223 0.45 -31.81 5.60
N ASP A 224 0.03 -31.18 6.71
CA ASP A 224 -1.39 -31.12 7.08
C ASP A 224 -2.17 -30.31 6.05
N ARG A 225 -3.43 -30.68 5.82
CA ARG A 225 -4.27 -30.06 4.77
C ARG A 225 -5.30 -29.14 5.38
N VAL A 226 -5.33 -27.92 4.90
CA VAL A 226 -6.32 -26.88 5.25
C VAL A 226 -7.26 -26.68 4.08
N ARG A 227 -8.52 -26.99 4.28
CA ARG A 227 -9.58 -26.81 3.28
C ARG A 227 -10.43 -25.60 3.64
N VAL A 228 -10.59 -24.70 2.69
CA VAL A 228 -11.52 -23.57 2.74
C VAL A 228 -12.67 -23.87 1.78
N ALA A 229 -13.89 -23.88 2.26
CA ALA A 229 -15.05 -24.28 1.50
C ALA A 229 -16.19 -23.26 1.61
N LEU A 230 -16.90 -23.03 0.51
CA LEU A 230 -18.19 -22.39 0.55
C LEU A 230 -19.27 -23.43 0.91
N PRO A 231 -19.93 -23.34 2.08
CA PRO A 231 -20.91 -24.36 2.50
C PRO A 231 -22.01 -24.60 1.46
N ALA A 232 -22.47 -25.83 1.32
CA ALA A 232 -23.54 -26.18 0.37
C ALA A 232 -24.86 -25.40 0.59
N GLY A 233 -25.11 -24.99 1.85
CA GLY A 233 -26.26 -24.14 2.21
C GLY A 233 -25.96 -22.65 2.24
N SER A 234 -24.87 -22.21 1.65
CA SER A 234 -24.51 -20.77 1.64
C SER A 234 -25.56 -19.94 0.91
N LYS A 235 -25.83 -18.74 1.44
CA LYS A 235 -26.63 -17.72 0.75
C LYS A 235 -25.84 -16.98 -0.33
N ALA A 236 -24.50 -16.96 -0.22
CA ALA A 236 -23.65 -16.44 -1.27
C ALA A 236 -23.67 -17.40 -2.47
N PRO A 237 -23.97 -16.91 -3.68
CA PRO A 237 -24.00 -17.76 -4.87
C PRO A 237 -22.61 -18.23 -5.31
N TRP A 238 -21.56 -17.53 -4.86
CA TRP A 238 -20.17 -17.87 -5.09
C TRP A 238 -19.26 -17.22 -4.04
N ALA A 239 -18.05 -17.73 -3.91
CA ALA A 239 -16.92 -17.07 -3.29
C ALA A 239 -15.70 -17.23 -4.22
N ALA A 240 -14.84 -16.23 -4.32
CA ALA A 240 -13.52 -16.42 -4.90
C ALA A 240 -12.50 -16.50 -3.75
N ILE A 241 -11.59 -17.45 -3.84
CA ILE A 241 -10.45 -17.57 -2.93
C ILE A 241 -9.20 -17.25 -3.73
N ASP A 242 -8.45 -16.26 -3.28
CA ASP A 242 -7.23 -15.80 -3.90
C ASP A 242 -6.02 -16.55 -3.33
N LEU A 243 -5.77 -16.39 -2.04
CA LEU A 243 -4.63 -17.02 -1.39
C LEU A 243 -4.94 -17.40 0.06
N LEU A 244 -4.02 -18.17 0.64
CA LEU A 244 -3.97 -18.49 2.05
C LEU A 244 -2.57 -18.26 2.59
N ASP A 245 -2.46 -17.39 3.59
CA ASP A 245 -1.25 -17.28 4.42
C ASP A 245 -1.35 -18.23 5.61
N SER A 246 -0.32 -19.00 5.85
CA SER A 246 -0.24 -19.90 7.02
C SER A 246 0.92 -19.46 7.92
N GLN A 247 0.67 -19.36 9.24
CA GLN A 247 1.63 -18.81 10.19
C GLN A 247 1.70 -19.64 11.48
N LEU A 248 2.90 -19.73 12.06
CA LEU A 248 3.09 -20.22 13.41
C LEU A 248 3.18 -19.04 14.38
N VAL A 249 2.04 -18.66 14.94
CA VAL A 249 1.96 -17.56 15.90
C VAL A 249 2.45 -18.03 17.26
N ALA A 250 3.35 -17.24 17.86
CA ALA A 250 3.86 -17.49 19.21
C ALA A 250 2.73 -17.37 20.28
N ALA A 251 2.98 -17.88 21.48
CA ALA A 251 2.06 -17.66 22.59
C ALA A 251 1.91 -16.15 22.91
N PRO A 252 0.77 -15.74 23.49
CA PRO A 252 0.56 -14.34 23.87
C PRO A 252 1.70 -13.81 24.74
N HIS A 253 2.23 -12.65 24.37
CA HIS A 253 3.20 -11.93 25.19
C HIS A 253 2.57 -11.47 26.50
N VAL A 254 3.35 -11.45 27.57
CA VAL A 254 2.96 -10.91 28.86
C VAL A 254 3.97 -9.84 29.29
N GLU A 255 3.49 -8.66 29.67
CA GLU A 255 4.33 -7.56 30.15
C GLU A 255 4.11 -7.35 31.68
N PRO A 256 4.93 -7.98 32.53
CA PRO A 256 4.65 -8.04 33.97
C PRO A 256 4.90 -6.72 34.71
N LYS A 257 5.67 -5.81 34.10
CA LYS A 257 6.02 -4.50 34.71
C LYS A 257 5.27 -3.35 34.05
N ALA A 258 4.00 -3.55 33.73
CA ALA A 258 3.17 -2.59 33.04
C ALA A 258 1.88 -2.31 33.78
N VAL A 259 1.24 -1.22 33.45
CA VAL A 259 -0.16 -0.97 33.81
C VAL A 259 -1.05 -1.78 32.86
N ASN A 260 -1.64 -2.86 33.38
CA ASN A 260 -2.61 -3.63 32.62
C ASN A 260 -3.94 -2.87 32.54
N VAL A 261 -4.47 -2.65 31.32
CA VAL A 261 -5.70 -1.88 31.10
C VAL A 261 -6.93 -2.47 31.79
N LEU A 262 -6.91 -3.75 32.16
CA LEU A 262 -8.02 -4.36 32.92
C LEU A 262 -8.15 -3.77 34.32
N VAL A 263 -7.05 -3.34 34.95
CA VAL A 263 -7.12 -2.74 36.30
C VAL A 263 -7.76 -1.35 36.30
N THR A 264 -7.79 -0.70 35.13
CA THR A 264 -8.48 0.58 34.93
C THR A 264 -9.90 0.43 34.38
N GLY A 265 -10.35 -0.82 34.18
CA GLY A 265 -11.72 -1.16 33.81
C GLY A 265 -12.00 -1.39 32.33
N ALA A 266 -10.96 -1.61 31.50
CA ALA A 266 -11.15 -2.00 30.11
C ALA A 266 -11.85 -3.36 29.99
N ASP A 267 -12.70 -3.50 28.95
CA ASP A 267 -13.48 -4.71 28.71
C ASP A 267 -12.88 -5.54 27.56
N PRO A 268 -12.20 -6.65 27.84
CA PRO A 268 -11.56 -7.49 26.84
C PRO A 268 -12.56 -8.31 25.99
N THR A 269 -13.86 -8.20 26.27
CA THR A 269 -14.91 -8.92 25.52
C THR A 269 -15.50 -8.11 24.38
N GLY A 270 -15.10 -6.83 24.22
CA GLY A 270 -15.59 -5.92 23.18
C GLY A 270 -17.06 -5.52 23.31
N ARG A 271 -17.65 -5.70 24.50
CA ARG A 271 -19.08 -5.36 24.72
C ARG A 271 -19.30 -3.94 25.22
N ARG A 272 -18.28 -3.34 25.81
CA ARG A 272 -18.30 -1.97 26.33
C ARG A 272 -17.11 -1.20 25.79
N ASP A 273 -17.32 0.08 25.60
CA ASP A 273 -16.25 0.99 25.21
C ASP A 273 -15.15 1.00 26.27
N SER A 274 -13.92 0.84 25.86
CA SER A 274 -12.72 0.79 26.69
C SER A 274 -11.86 2.04 26.58
N ALA A 275 -12.24 3.03 25.77
CA ALA A 275 -11.43 4.22 25.50
C ALA A 275 -11.02 4.94 26.78
N ASP A 276 -11.98 5.27 27.67
CA ASP A 276 -11.69 5.94 28.93
C ASP A 276 -10.82 5.10 29.87
N ALA A 277 -10.98 3.78 29.86
CA ALA A 277 -10.18 2.88 30.67
C ALA A 277 -8.72 2.83 30.18
N ILE A 278 -8.52 2.80 28.86
CA ILE A 278 -7.19 2.82 28.26
C ILE A 278 -6.51 4.17 28.53
N GLU A 279 -7.21 5.30 28.41
CA GLU A 279 -6.65 6.62 28.76
C GLU A 279 -6.25 6.73 30.22
N ARG A 280 -7.05 6.20 31.14
CA ARG A 280 -6.66 6.13 32.56
C ARG A 280 -5.40 5.30 32.75
N ALA A 281 -5.27 4.17 32.03
CA ALA A 281 -4.06 3.35 32.06
C ALA A 281 -2.84 4.11 31.53
N ILE A 282 -2.98 4.85 30.43
CA ILE A 282 -1.94 5.72 29.88
C ILE A 282 -1.50 6.77 30.91
N GLY A 283 -2.44 7.48 31.52
CA GLY A 283 -2.13 8.47 32.55
C GLY A 283 -1.39 7.87 33.75
N LEU A 284 -1.80 6.70 34.22
CA LEU A 284 -1.14 5.99 35.32
C LEU A 284 0.25 5.48 34.92
N ALA A 285 0.39 4.90 33.73
CA ALA A 285 1.65 4.40 33.21
C ALA A 285 2.70 5.51 33.08
N ARG A 286 2.32 6.66 32.57
CA ARG A 286 3.19 7.86 32.51
C ARG A 286 3.66 8.28 33.89
N ALA A 287 2.76 8.35 34.87
CA ALA A 287 3.10 8.72 36.25
C ALA A 287 4.07 7.74 36.89
N LEU A 288 3.94 6.45 36.61
CA LEU A 288 4.77 5.36 37.12
C LEU A 288 6.04 5.11 36.27
N ARG A 289 6.13 5.68 35.07
CA ARG A 289 7.18 5.43 34.07
C ARG A 289 7.32 3.95 33.70
N VAL A 290 6.20 3.31 33.43
CA VAL A 290 6.12 1.91 33.00
C VAL A 290 5.24 1.83 31.74
N PRO A 291 5.33 0.75 30.95
CA PRO A 291 4.43 0.55 29.81
C PRO A 291 2.96 0.41 30.20
N VAL A 292 2.07 0.63 29.24
CA VAL A 292 0.69 0.14 29.24
C VAL A 292 0.68 -1.24 28.59
N TYR A 293 0.04 -2.20 29.23
CA TYR A 293 -0.16 -3.55 28.68
C TYR A 293 -1.62 -3.77 28.29
N LEU A 294 -1.80 -4.15 27.04
CA LEU A 294 -3.07 -4.56 26.44
C LEU A 294 -3.09 -6.10 26.36
N PRO A 295 -3.73 -6.82 27.31
CA PRO A 295 -3.73 -8.28 27.33
C PRO A 295 -4.58 -8.86 26.18
N PRO A 296 -4.61 -10.21 26.01
CA PRO A 296 -5.49 -10.83 25.03
C PRO A 296 -6.94 -10.40 25.23
N GLY A 297 -7.59 -9.98 24.15
CA GLY A 297 -8.99 -9.55 24.14
C GLY A 297 -9.31 -8.66 22.95
N VAL A 298 -10.60 -8.44 22.76
CA VAL A 298 -11.13 -7.43 21.83
C VAL A 298 -11.61 -6.26 22.66
N PHE A 299 -10.99 -5.10 22.49
CA PHE A 299 -11.34 -3.88 23.22
C PHE A 299 -12.07 -2.94 22.27
N GLN A 300 -13.35 -2.71 22.51
CA GLN A 300 -14.11 -1.74 21.75
C GLN A 300 -13.57 -0.33 22.05
N VAL A 301 -13.24 0.41 21.01
CA VAL A 301 -12.73 1.80 21.09
C VAL A 301 -13.43 2.64 20.03
N ASN A 302 -14.26 3.59 20.46
CA ASN A 302 -15.13 4.34 19.55
C ASN A 302 -14.66 5.78 19.29
N ARG A 303 -13.46 6.11 19.66
CA ARG A 303 -12.83 7.41 19.43
C ARG A 303 -11.32 7.28 19.36
N HIS A 304 -10.66 8.31 18.87
CA HIS A 304 -9.21 8.37 18.92
C HIS A 304 -8.70 8.48 20.34
N LEU A 305 -7.60 7.80 20.60
CA LEU A 305 -6.84 7.89 21.85
C LEU A 305 -5.58 8.70 21.59
N VAL A 306 -5.40 9.82 22.30
CA VAL A 306 -4.18 10.62 22.18
C VAL A 306 -3.08 10.00 23.03
N VAL A 307 -1.94 9.71 22.40
CA VAL A 307 -0.77 9.09 23.04
C VAL A 307 0.42 10.03 23.00
N ASP A 308 1.13 10.15 24.13
CA ASP A 308 2.29 11.00 24.28
C ASP A 308 3.14 10.51 25.45
N ASP A 309 4.46 10.40 25.28
CA ASP A 309 5.40 9.93 26.30
C ASP A 309 4.93 8.62 26.95
N VAL A 310 4.66 7.60 26.13
CA VAL A 310 4.11 6.32 26.60
C VAL A 310 4.49 5.16 25.67
N THR A 311 4.69 4.00 26.26
CA THR A 311 4.83 2.73 25.55
C THR A 311 3.54 1.91 25.72
N LEU A 312 2.92 1.50 24.62
CA LEU A 312 1.77 0.58 24.59
C LEU A 312 2.23 -0.76 23.99
N VAL A 313 2.07 -1.82 24.77
CA VAL A 313 2.45 -3.18 24.34
C VAL A 313 1.24 -4.10 24.41
N GLY A 314 0.93 -4.74 23.28
CA GLY A 314 -0.10 -5.77 23.21
C GLY A 314 0.43 -7.17 23.48
N ALA A 315 -0.48 -8.12 23.64
CA ALA A 315 -0.14 -9.54 23.77
C ALA A 315 0.27 -10.19 22.43
N GLY A 316 0.30 -9.45 21.37
CA GLY A 316 0.51 -9.86 19.99
C GLY A 316 -0.69 -9.49 19.12
N SER A 317 -0.45 -9.14 17.86
CA SER A 317 -1.48 -8.66 16.93
C SER A 317 -2.58 -9.69 16.61
N TRP A 318 -2.36 -10.96 16.94
CA TRP A 318 -3.33 -12.03 16.84
C TRP A 318 -4.24 -12.17 18.09
N TYR A 319 -3.86 -11.56 19.18
CA TYR A 319 -4.52 -11.76 20.49
C TYR A 319 -5.15 -10.50 21.05
N THR A 320 -4.54 -9.35 20.81
CA THR A 320 -5.05 -8.06 21.28
C THR A 320 -5.57 -7.27 20.10
N VAL A 321 -6.83 -6.87 20.15
CA VAL A 321 -7.50 -6.10 19.11
C VAL A 321 -8.14 -4.87 19.71
N LEU A 322 -7.77 -3.69 19.24
CA LEU A 322 -8.53 -2.45 19.42
C LEU A 322 -9.52 -2.35 18.25
N LYS A 323 -10.82 -2.40 18.55
CA LYS A 323 -11.86 -2.47 17.52
C LYS A 323 -12.76 -1.27 17.54
N GLY A 324 -12.86 -0.61 16.39
CA GLY A 324 -13.84 0.45 16.15
C GLY A 324 -15.14 -0.08 15.57
N THR A 325 -16.14 0.77 15.59
CA THR A 325 -17.36 0.60 14.80
C THR A 325 -17.46 1.76 13.84
N GLN A 326 -18.10 1.52 12.69
CA GLN A 326 -18.41 2.59 11.76
C GLN A 326 -19.20 3.68 12.50
N GLN A 327 -18.64 4.88 12.47
CA GLN A 327 -19.33 6.07 12.93
C GLN A 327 -19.81 6.79 11.69
N THR A 328 -21.11 6.90 11.53
CA THR A 328 -21.68 7.76 10.53
C THR A 328 -21.34 9.19 10.92
N LEU A 329 -20.35 9.76 10.22
CA LEU A 329 -20.03 11.16 10.15
C LEU A 329 -19.69 11.88 11.47
N SER A 330 -18.44 12.20 11.53
CA SER A 330 -17.89 13.47 11.98
C SER A 330 -18.69 14.19 13.07
N THR A 331 -18.64 13.63 14.26
CA THR A 331 -18.67 14.54 15.41
C THR A 331 -17.31 15.22 15.42
N PRO A 332 -17.19 16.54 15.16
CA PRO A 332 -15.93 17.21 15.25
C PRO A 332 -15.29 16.92 16.61
N ALA A 333 -14.00 16.58 16.62
CA ALA A 333 -13.24 16.55 17.85
C ALA A 333 -13.29 17.92 18.53
N PRO A 334 -12.97 18.02 19.82
CA PRO A 334 -12.98 19.32 20.53
C PRO A 334 -12.11 20.39 19.89
N ASP A 335 -11.11 20.01 19.09
CA ASP A 335 -10.26 20.91 18.31
C ASP A 335 -10.86 21.30 16.95
N GLY A 336 -12.05 20.82 16.62
CA GLY A 336 -12.74 21.08 15.35
C GLY A 336 -12.36 20.12 14.22
N SER A 337 -11.42 19.21 14.45
CA SER A 337 -11.08 18.16 13.48
C SER A 337 -12.12 17.05 13.48
N VAL A 338 -12.21 16.33 12.37
CA VAL A 338 -13.14 15.22 12.22
C VAL A 338 -12.41 13.93 12.58
N HIS A 339 -12.62 13.46 13.80
CA HIS A 339 -12.03 12.23 14.29
C HIS A 339 -13.12 11.25 14.68
N THR A 340 -13.33 10.25 13.89
CA THR A 340 -14.31 9.19 14.16
C THR A 340 -13.63 7.82 14.15
N GLY A 341 -14.15 6.89 14.93
CA GLY A 341 -13.67 5.53 14.99
C GLY A 341 -12.42 5.29 15.83
N VAL A 342 -11.89 4.08 15.77
CA VAL A 342 -10.68 3.66 16.50
C VAL A 342 -9.44 4.28 15.87
N GLY A 343 -8.49 4.67 16.70
CA GLY A 343 -7.16 5.11 16.25
C GLY A 343 -6.31 5.58 17.43
N LEU A 344 -4.99 5.50 17.23
CA LEU A 344 -3.99 6.04 18.16
C LEU A 344 -3.35 7.27 17.54
N TYR A 345 -3.50 8.42 18.17
CA TYR A 345 -3.09 9.70 17.60
C TYR A 345 -2.03 10.39 18.44
N GLY A 346 -0.99 10.90 17.78
CA GLY A 346 -0.16 11.92 18.37
C GLY A 346 -0.91 13.25 18.48
N LYS A 347 -0.41 14.14 19.32
CA LYS A 347 -0.83 15.53 19.31
C LYS A 347 -0.58 16.15 17.94
N ASP A 348 -1.37 17.15 17.60
CA ASP A 348 -1.14 17.96 16.42
C ASP A 348 0.29 18.55 16.43
N ALA A 349 0.96 18.56 15.29
CA ALA A 349 2.28 19.15 15.13
C ALA A 349 2.32 20.64 15.53
N ALA A 350 1.25 21.39 15.26
CA ALA A 350 1.10 22.78 15.69
C ALA A 350 1.08 22.94 17.22
N GLN A 351 0.73 21.89 17.96
CA GLN A 351 0.78 21.79 19.42
C GLN A 351 2.10 21.19 19.93
N GLY A 352 3.08 20.98 19.05
CA GLY A 352 4.38 20.42 19.35
C GLY A 352 4.51 18.91 19.12
N GLY A 353 3.45 18.26 18.68
CA GLY A 353 3.43 16.82 18.46
C GLY A 353 3.62 15.98 19.72
N SER A 354 3.52 14.68 19.58
CA SER A 354 3.86 13.71 20.63
C SER A 354 5.30 13.24 20.49
N ARG A 355 5.88 12.78 21.60
CA ARG A 355 7.26 12.28 21.63
C ARG A 355 7.36 11.01 22.47
N ASN A 356 8.42 10.22 22.21
CA ASN A 356 8.73 9.04 23.01
C ASN A 356 7.51 8.10 23.13
N VAL A 357 6.86 7.86 21.99
CA VAL A 357 5.72 6.95 21.88
C VAL A 357 6.18 5.67 21.21
N HIS A 358 5.93 4.53 21.85
CA HIS A 358 6.28 3.22 21.32
C HIS A 358 5.04 2.32 21.31
N LEU A 359 4.58 1.97 20.11
CA LEU A 359 3.40 1.15 19.90
C LEU A 359 3.81 -0.21 19.37
N SER A 360 3.39 -1.32 20.02
CA SER A 360 3.78 -2.64 19.54
C SER A 360 2.82 -3.77 19.89
N GLY A 361 2.72 -4.76 18.99
CA GLY A 361 2.16 -6.08 19.29
C GLY A 361 0.64 -6.13 19.51
N PHE A 362 -0.14 -5.35 18.81
CA PHE A 362 -1.62 -5.42 18.81
C PHE A 362 -2.20 -5.13 17.42
N ALA A 363 -3.48 -5.42 17.27
CA ALA A 363 -4.22 -5.08 16.06
C ALA A 363 -5.12 -3.85 16.29
N ILE A 364 -5.33 -3.08 15.23
CA ILE A 364 -6.38 -2.07 15.12
C ILE A 364 -7.30 -2.51 13.99
N GLU A 365 -8.55 -2.81 14.30
CA GLU A 365 -9.61 -3.10 13.35
C GLU A 365 -10.59 -1.94 13.32
N GLY A 366 -10.63 -1.22 12.21
CA GLY A 366 -11.65 -0.22 11.92
C GLY A 366 -12.95 -0.86 11.42
N ASP A 367 -13.88 -0.01 11.05
CA ASP A 367 -15.12 -0.37 10.33
C ASP A 367 -15.42 0.72 9.31
N VAL A 368 -14.40 1.16 8.58
CA VAL A 368 -14.52 2.22 7.57
C VAL A 368 -14.94 1.57 6.25
N ARG A 369 -16.10 1.97 5.75
CA ARG A 369 -16.72 1.43 4.52
C ARG A 369 -16.88 2.47 3.44
N GLU A 370 -16.46 3.68 3.69
CA GLU A 370 -16.64 4.84 2.85
C GLU A 370 -15.40 5.71 2.91
N ARG A 371 -14.88 6.14 1.76
CA ARG A 371 -13.78 7.07 1.68
C ARG A 371 -14.30 8.49 1.72
N ILE A 372 -14.02 9.19 2.81
CA ILE A 372 -14.23 10.63 2.95
C ILE A 372 -12.86 11.24 3.17
N ASP A 373 -12.36 12.00 2.19
CA ASP A 373 -10.97 12.49 2.21
C ASP A 373 -10.70 13.45 3.36
N THR A 374 -11.70 14.22 3.76
CA THR A 374 -11.60 15.13 4.91
C THR A 374 -11.74 14.46 6.27
N ASP A 375 -12.11 13.16 6.31
CA ASP A 375 -12.31 12.44 7.56
C ASP A 375 -11.01 11.80 8.06
N GLN A 376 -10.73 11.93 9.35
CA GLN A 376 -9.53 11.42 9.98
C GLN A 376 -9.81 10.10 10.74
N VAL A 377 -10.04 9.03 10.00
CA VAL A 377 -10.33 7.69 10.54
C VAL A 377 -9.17 6.72 10.30
N ASN A 378 -7.97 7.14 10.66
CA ASN A 378 -6.74 6.40 10.46
C ASN A 378 -6.44 5.49 11.66
N GLY A 379 -5.73 4.39 11.43
CA GLY A 379 -5.31 3.48 12.50
C GLY A 379 -4.32 4.17 13.46
N VAL A 380 -3.31 4.84 12.89
CA VAL A 380 -2.38 5.70 13.61
C VAL A 380 -2.30 7.04 12.87
N GLY A 381 -2.39 8.16 13.60
CA GLY A 381 -2.37 9.49 13.00
C GLY A 381 -1.71 10.55 13.89
N GLY A 382 -1.62 11.80 13.38
CA GLY A 382 -1.00 12.93 14.09
C GLY A 382 0.51 12.97 13.97
N ALA A 383 1.20 13.63 14.90
CA ALA A 383 2.65 13.87 14.84
C ALA A 383 3.40 13.12 15.95
N PHE A 384 4.48 12.41 15.57
CA PHE A 384 5.32 11.64 16.47
C PHE A 384 6.80 11.92 16.24
N SER A 385 7.51 12.37 17.24
CA SER A 385 8.98 12.42 17.19
C SER A 385 9.60 11.45 18.18
N ASP A 386 10.82 10.98 17.89
CA ASP A 386 11.57 10.06 18.76
C ASP A 386 10.75 8.82 19.15
N SER A 387 10.07 8.21 18.18
CA SER A 387 8.99 7.24 18.42
C SER A 387 9.11 6.00 17.53
N SER A 388 8.35 4.93 17.86
CA SER A 388 8.27 3.75 17.01
C SER A 388 6.86 3.15 16.94
N ILE A 389 6.51 2.58 15.75
CA ILE A 389 5.27 1.88 15.47
C ILE A 389 5.67 0.52 14.90
N GLU A 390 5.52 -0.56 15.69
CA GLU A 390 6.16 -1.83 15.37
C GLU A 390 5.23 -3.04 15.57
N GLY A 391 5.21 -3.95 14.58
CA GLY A 391 4.51 -5.24 14.71
C GLY A 391 3.00 -5.12 14.95
N LEU A 392 2.38 -4.09 14.44
CA LEU A 392 0.92 -3.91 14.44
C LEU A 392 0.27 -4.65 13.27
N TYR A 393 -1.01 -4.97 13.43
CA TYR A 393 -1.90 -5.34 12.33
C TYR A 393 -2.99 -4.27 12.20
N LEU A 394 -3.02 -3.58 11.08
CA LEU A 394 -3.98 -2.49 10.80
C LEU A 394 -4.93 -2.93 9.70
N HIS A 395 -6.23 -2.84 9.95
CA HIS A 395 -7.25 -3.41 9.08
C HIS A 395 -8.51 -2.54 9.06
N HIS A 396 -9.10 -2.32 7.89
CA HIS A 396 -10.36 -1.61 7.69
C HIS A 396 -10.42 -0.20 8.29
N THR A 397 -9.29 0.51 8.31
CA THR A 397 -9.28 1.97 8.56
C THR A 397 -9.21 2.73 7.23
N LYS A 398 -9.34 4.05 7.24
CA LYS A 398 -9.18 4.82 5.99
C LYS A 398 -7.73 4.75 5.52
N VAL A 399 -6.81 5.16 6.38
CA VAL A 399 -5.38 4.99 6.19
C VAL A 399 -4.82 4.16 7.35
N GLY A 400 -3.87 3.28 7.07
CA GLY A 400 -3.21 2.53 8.13
C GLY A 400 -2.47 3.46 9.08
N ILE A 401 -1.54 4.24 8.55
CA ILE A 401 -0.71 5.19 9.28
C ILE A 401 -0.61 6.50 8.48
N TRP A 402 -1.24 7.56 8.95
CA TRP A 402 -1.17 8.90 8.36
C TRP A 402 -0.58 9.89 9.35
N LEU A 403 0.59 10.43 9.02
CA LEU A 403 1.36 11.26 9.95
C LEU A 403 1.56 12.66 9.40
N ASP A 404 1.06 13.64 10.16
CA ASP A 404 1.10 15.05 9.82
C ASP A 404 2.23 15.76 10.58
N GLY A 405 3.33 16.06 9.90
CA GLY A 405 4.49 16.74 10.48
C GLY A 405 4.30 18.26 10.67
N PRO A 406 5.35 18.95 11.10
CA PRO A 406 6.74 18.48 11.19
C PRO A 406 7.02 17.54 12.37
N MET A 407 7.79 16.49 12.09
CA MET A 407 8.23 15.51 13.08
C MET A 407 9.56 14.86 12.66
N LYS A 408 10.20 14.12 13.56
CA LYS A 408 11.48 13.49 13.24
C LYS A 408 11.78 12.23 14.06
N ASN A 409 12.74 11.44 13.56
CA ASN A 409 13.27 10.29 14.25
C ASN A 409 12.18 9.26 14.60
N LEU A 410 11.44 8.84 13.57
CA LEU A 410 10.38 7.85 13.68
C LEU A 410 10.79 6.56 12.96
N THR A 411 10.50 5.43 13.58
CA THR A 411 10.63 4.11 12.96
C THR A 411 9.27 3.45 12.82
N ILE A 412 8.90 3.06 11.59
CA ILE A 412 7.71 2.26 11.30
C ILE A 412 8.20 0.92 10.78
N SER A 413 8.03 -0.18 11.53
CA SER A 413 8.63 -1.45 11.15
C SER A 413 7.80 -2.68 11.51
N GLY A 414 7.86 -3.70 10.63
CA GLY A 414 7.26 -5.00 10.89
C GLY A 414 5.74 -5.01 11.01
N ASN A 415 5.06 -3.97 10.52
CA ASN A 415 3.61 -3.90 10.55
C ASN A 415 3.01 -4.66 9.37
N GLN A 416 1.82 -5.21 9.59
CA GLN A 416 0.95 -5.74 8.54
C GLN A 416 -0.24 -4.79 8.38
N ILE A 417 -0.42 -4.25 7.18
CA ILE A 417 -1.45 -3.26 6.87
C ILE A 417 -2.27 -3.81 5.70
N ALA A 418 -3.55 -4.09 5.93
CA ALA A 418 -4.40 -4.72 4.94
C ALA A 418 -5.75 -4.01 4.80
N ASP A 419 -6.30 -4.03 3.60
CA ASP A 419 -7.67 -3.59 3.30
C ASP A 419 -7.98 -2.17 3.79
N GLN A 420 -7.08 -1.24 3.49
CA GLN A 420 -7.31 0.18 3.76
C GLN A 420 -8.14 0.81 2.63
N ILE A 421 -8.94 1.80 2.96
CA ILE A 421 -9.74 2.54 1.94
C ILE A 421 -8.91 3.60 1.21
N ALA A 422 -7.79 4.03 1.79
CA ALA A 422 -6.80 4.92 1.19
C ALA A 422 -5.39 4.35 1.43
N ASP A 423 -4.42 5.21 1.71
CA ASP A 423 -3.01 4.81 1.83
C ASP A 423 -2.76 3.73 2.90
N GLY A 424 -1.70 2.99 2.72
CA GLY A 424 -1.15 2.14 3.77
C GLY A 424 -0.38 2.96 4.81
N ILE A 425 0.67 3.65 4.38
CA ILE A 425 1.49 4.55 5.20
C ILE A 425 1.68 5.86 4.43
N ASN A 426 1.39 6.99 5.06
CA ASN A 426 1.64 8.30 4.47
C ASN A 426 2.43 9.19 5.45
N PHE A 427 3.60 9.67 5.02
CA PHE A 427 4.32 10.77 5.64
C PHE A 427 3.90 12.05 4.96
N HIS A 428 3.24 12.92 5.70
CA HIS A 428 2.71 14.16 5.18
C HIS A 428 3.36 15.36 5.88
N THR A 429 4.04 16.16 5.09
CA THR A 429 4.59 17.48 5.44
C THR A 429 5.67 17.50 6.54
N GLY A 430 6.93 17.50 6.16
CA GLY A 430 8.06 17.79 7.04
C GLY A 430 8.45 16.67 8.00
N VAL A 431 8.33 15.42 7.57
CA VAL A 431 8.84 14.26 8.31
C VAL A 431 10.31 14.06 7.99
N THR A 432 11.16 14.03 9.01
CA THR A 432 12.61 13.98 8.81
C THR A 432 13.29 12.86 9.59
N ASP A 433 14.47 12.42 9.11
CA ASP A 433 15.34 11.47 9.83
C ASP A 433 14.61 10.18 10.24
N SER A 434 13.75 9.65 9.36
CA SER A 434 12.78 8.60 9.70
C SER A 434 12.88 7.40 8.76
N VAL A 435 12.43 6.24 9.24
CA VAL A 435 12.58 4.98 8.51
C VAL A 435 11.25 4.21 8.48
N ILE A 436 10.86 3.77 7.27
CA ILE A 436 9.76 2.83 7.02
C ILE A 436 10.37 1.54 6.51
N ARG A 437 10.34 0.46 7.30
CA ARG A 437 11.03 -0.77 6.90
C ARG A 437 10.33 -2.05 7.35
N ASP A 438 10.59 -3.12 6.60
CA ASP A 438 10.08 -4.46 6.91
C ASP A 438 8.53 -4.52 7.10
N ASN A 439 7.76 -3.58 6.52
CA ASN A 439 6.30 -3.62 6.59
C ASN A 439 5.72 -4.41 5.42
N PHE A 440 4.66 -5.14 5.68
CA PHE A 440 3.88 -5.86 4.68
C PHE A 440 2.53 -5.16 4.50
N LEU A 441 2.29 -4.67 3.30
CA LEU A 441 1.06 -3.98 2.94
C LEU A 441 0.36 -4.76 1.83
N ARG A 442 -0.94 -4.96 1.95
CA ARG A 442 -1.75 -5.59 0.91
C ARG A 442 -3.10 -4.91 0.81
N ASN A 443 -3.54 -4.65 -0.44
CA ASN A 443 -4.89 -4.20 -0.70
C ASN A 443 -5.18 -2.79 -0.15
N THR A 444 -4.24 -1.87 -0.33
CA THR A 444 -4.46 -0.45 -0.01
C THR A 444 -5.35 0.20 -1.08
N GLY A 445 -6.18 1.14 -0.68
CA GLY A 445 -7.12 1.83 -1.58
C GLY A 445 -6.55 3.11 -2.20
N ASP A 446 -5.29 3.42 -1.93
CA ASP A 446 -4.49 4.47 -2.53
C ASP A 446 -3.02 4.04 -2.45
N ASP A 447 -2.04 4.95 -2.43
CA ASP A 447 -0.63 4.60 -2.36
C ASP A 447 -0.34 3.62 -1.20
N GLY A 448 0.45 2.60 -1.47
CA GLY A 448 0.88 1.69 -0.41
C GLY A 448 1.72 2.43 0.64
N ILE A 449 2.78 3.10 0.19
CA ILE A 449 3.62 3.99 1.01
C ILE A 449 3.81 5.29 0.25
N ALA A 450 3.38 6.41 0.82
CA ALA A 450 3.55 7.74 0.28
C ALA A 450 4.45 8.60 1.17
N LEU A 451 5.34 9.38 0.55
CA LEU A 451 6.05 10.49 1.14
C LEU A 451 5.56 11.76 0.44
N TRP A 452 4.76 12.54 1.13
CA TRP A 452 4.13 13.73 0.53
C TRP A 452 4.59 15.02 1.22
N SER A 453 5.56 15.64 0.62
CA SER A 453 6.20 16.88 1.10
C SER A 453 5.31 18.13 0.86
N GLU A 454 4.03 18.09 1.21
CA GLU A 454 3.16 19.26 1.10
C GLU A 454 3.59 20.33 2.14
N LYS A 455 3.80 21.57 1.73
CA LYS A 455 4.17 22.71 2.60
C LYS A 455 5.54 22.64 3.27
N ALA A 456 6.10 21.48 3.53
CA ALA A 456 7.42 21.30 4.09
C ALA A 456 8.01 19.98 3.58
N ALA A 457 9.29 20.02 3.20
CA ALA A 457 9.96 18.86 2.65
C ALA A 457 10.13 17.74 3.68
N ASP A 458 9.72 16.53 3.34
CA ASP A 458 10.21 15.33 3.99
C ASP A 458 11.70 15.17 3.66
N ALA A 459 12.52 14.83 4.63
CA ALA A 459 13.96 14.82 4.40
C ALA A 459 14.67 13.69 5.14
N ARG A 460 15.65 13.07 4.47
CA ARG A 460 16.42 11.95 5.01
C ARG A 460 15.52 10.81 5.49
N VAL A 461 14.56 10.48 4.62
CA VAL A 461 13.65 9.36 4.84
C VAL A 461 14.16 8.15 4.08
N THR A 462 14.09 6.99 4.73
CA THR A 462 14.42 5.70 4.13
C THR A 462 13.20 4.80 4.11
N VAL A 463 12.85 4.27 2.93
CA VAL A 463 11.81 3.27 2.71
C VAL A 463 12.51 1.98 2.29
N ASP A 464 12.65 1.01 3.20
CA ASP A 464 13.56 -0.11 3.00
C ASP A 464 12.92 -1.47 3.34
N HIS A 465 13.12 -2.47 2.49
CA HIS A 465 12.63 -3.84 2.69
C HIS A 465 11.11 -3.93 2.97
N ASN A 466 10.28 -3.09 2.40
CA ASN A 466 8.82 -3.25 2.50
C ASN A 466 8.29 -4.12 1.36
N THR A 467 7.21 -4.85 1.62
CA THR A 467 6.42 -5.52 0.59
C THR A 467 5.10 -4.81 0.44
N VAL A 468 4.77 -4.40 -0.80
CA VAL A 468 3.45 -3.84 -1.14
C VAL A 468 2.83 -4.70 -2.23
N GLN A 469 1.66 -5.25 -1.95
CA GLN A 469 0.96 -6.19 -2.79
C GLN A 469 -0.45 -5.72 -3.09
N SER A 470 -0.80 -5.71 -4.38
CA SER A 470 -2.15 -5.40 -4.88
C SER A 470 -2.74 -4.09 -4.33
N PRO A 471 -2.01 -2.95 -4.33
CA PRO A 471 -2.69 -1.68 -4.08
C PRO A 471 -3.76 -1.50 -5.16
N THR A 472 -4.98 -1.22 -4.75
CA THR A 472 -6.14 -1.21 -5.66
C THR A 472 -6.25 0.07 -6.46
N LEU A 473 -5.66 1.14 -5.96
CA LEU A 473 -5.51 2.43 -6.63
C LEU A 473 -4.10 2.97 -6.36
N ALA A 474 -3.60 3.79 -7.28
CA ALA A 474 -2.34 4.54 -7.19
C ALA A 474 -1.09 3.65 -7.04
N ASN A 475 -0.05 4.11 -6.40
CA ASN A 475 1.26 3.50 -6.46
C ASN A 475 1.54 2.60 -5.26
N ALA A 476 2.44 1.65 -5.42
CA ALA A 476 2.88 0.90 -4.26
C ALA A 476 3.84 1.71 -3.37
N VAL A 477 4.79 2.43 -3.97
CA VAL A 477 5.63 3.40 -3.25
C VAL A 477 5.69 4.68 -4.05
N ALA A 478 5.29 5.80 -3.45
CA ALA A 478 5.28 7.11 -4.08
C ALA A 478 6.07 8.14 -3.28
N VAL A 479 6.81 8.99 -3.99
CA VAL A 479 7.55 10.12 -3.43
C VAL A 479 7.13 11.39 -4.14
N TYR A 480 6.50 12.29 -3.41
CA TYR A 480 6.04 13.57 -3.90
C TYR A 480 6.89 14.69 -3.30
N GLY A 481 7.96 15.07 -4.01
CA GLY A 481 8.96 16.04 -3.55
C GLY A 481 9.82 15.54 -2.38
N GLY A 482 10.57 16.45 -1.75
CA GLY A 482 11.39 16.13 -0.59
C GLY A 482 12.90 16.15 -0.85
N THR A 483 13.67 15.78 0.17
CA THR A 483 15.13 15.93 0.17
C THR A 483 15.82 14.69 0.72
N ASP A 484 16.86 14.20 0.05
CA ASP A 484 17.73 13.10 0.50
C ASP A 484 16.93 11.83 0.86
N THR A 485 16.15 11.34 -0.08
CA THR A 485 15.28 10.18 0.10
C THR A 485 15.89 8.92 -0.52
N THR A 486 15.78 7.80 0.19
CA THR A 486 16.18 6.48 -0.29
C THR A 486 14.99 5.51 -0.26
N VAL A 487 14.73 4.85 -1.38
CA VAL A 487 13.74 3.77 -1.53
C VAL A 487 14.51 2.52 -1.94
N SER A 488 14.65 1.55 -1.03
CA SER A 488 15.58 0.44 -1.26
C SER A 488 15.03 -0.93 -0.88
N ASN A 489 15.47 -1.96 -1.59
CA ASN A 489 15.16 -3.36 -1.28
C ASN A 489 13.67 -3.69 -1.15
N ASN A 490 12.77 -2.88 -1.68
CA ASN A 490 11.34 -3.13 -1.58
C ASN A 490 10.90 -4.16 -2.65
N LEU A 491 9.89 -4.93 -2.31
CA LEU A 491 9.19 -5.84 -3.22
C LEU A 491 7.77 -5.34 -3.45
N VAL A 492 7.46 -5.06 -4.70
CA VAL A 492 6.15 -4.56 -5.09
C VAL A 492 5.53 -5.50 -6.09
N ALA A 493 4.25 -5.82 -5.93
CA ALA A 493 3.57 -6.69 -6.86
C ALA A 493 2.10 -6.32 -7.07
N ASP A 494 1.64 -6.51 -8.30
CA ASP A 494 0.24 -6.47 -8.71
C ASP A 494 -0.51 -5.17 -8.37
N PRO A 495 0.04 -3.95 -8.59
CA PRO A 495 -0.78 -2.77 -8.50
C PRO A 495 -1.93 -2.87 -9.50
N VAL A 496 -3.12 -2.42 -9.11
CA VAL A 496 -4.34 -2.73 -9.87
C VAL A 496 -4.63 -1.64 -10.89
N ARG A 497 -4.54 -0.35 -10.50
CA ARG A 497 -4.95 0.74 -11.38
C ARG A 497 -4.43 2.12 -10.98
N GLU A 498 -4.27 2.97 -12.01
CA GLU A 498 -3.93 4.41 -11.92
C GLU A 498 -2.67 4.71 -11.12
N GLY A 499 -1.74 3.80 -11.13
CA GLY A 499 -0.48 3.93 -10.44
C GLY A 499 0.48 2.84 -10.86
N SER A 500 1.54 2.71 -10.12
CA SER A 500 2.61 1.80 -10.48
C SER A 500 3.29 1.17 -9.27
N GLY A 501 4.38 0.45 -9.54
CA GLY A 501 5.24 -0.08 -8.50
C GLY A 501 5.93 1.04 -7.74
N LEU A 502 6.67 1.86 -8.46
CA LEU A 502 7.45 2.96 -7.90
C LEU A 502 7.09 4.27 -8.61
N HIS A 503 7.03 5.35 -7.86
CA HIS A 503 6.69 6.66 -8.38
C HIS A 503 7.51 7.79 -7.75
N ALA A 504 7.86 8.78 -8.57
CA ALA A 504 8.32 10.07 -8.12
C ALA A 504 7.64 11.18 -8.91
N GLY A 505 6.99 12.12 -8.24
CA GLY A 505 6.22 13.16 -8.91
C GLY A 505 6.34 14.55 -8.28
N SER A 506 6.45 15.57 -9.12
CA SER A 506 6.25 16.96 -8.70
C SER A 506 4.80 17.33 -8.89
N ARG A 507 3.93 16.90 -7.97
CA ARG A 507 2.48 17.14 -7.99
C ARG A 507 1.92 17.35 -6.59
N PHE A 508 0.63 17.63 -6.51
CA PHE A 508 -0.10 17.85 -5.26
C PHE A 508 0.47 18.97 -4.38
N GLY A 509 1.07 20.00 -4.98
CA GLY A 509 1.66 21.11 -4.25
C GLY A 509 2.90 20.74 -3.43
N ALA A 510 3.52 19.61 -3.73
CA ALA A 510 4.70 19.15 -3.01
C ALA A 510 5.89 20.11 -3.15
N GLU A 511 6.71 20.23 -2.11
CA GLU A 511 7.97 20.94 -2.16
C GLU A 511 8.90 20.33 -3.23
N PRO A 512 9.85 21.09 -3.79
CA PRO A 512 10.77 20.57 -4.79
C PRO A 512 11.55 19.36 -4.29
N PHE A 513 11.90 18.46 -5.21
CA PHE A 513 12.98 17.52 -4.96
C PHE A 513 14.30 18.27 -4.80
N ALA A 514 15.08 17.93 -3.78
CA ALA A 514 16.40 18.50 -3.54
C ALA A 514 17.37 17.43 -3.02
N GLY A 515 18.68 17.69 -3.15
CA GLY A 515 19.68 16.68 -2.83
C GLY A 515 19.52 15.48 -3.75
N TYR A 516 19.24 14.32 -3.19
CA TYR A 516 19.08 13.09 -3.97
C TYR A 516 17.74 12.36 -3.73
N LEU A 517 17.31 11.61 -4.75
CA LEU A 517 16.26 10.60 -4.66
C LEU A 517 16.79 9.30 -5.27
N HIS A 518 17.07 8.32 -4.45
CA HIS A 518 17.65 7.06 -4.87
C HIS A 518 16.67 5.90 -4.73
N PHE A 519 16.41 5.21 -5.83
CA PHE A 519 15.76 3.91 -5.87
C PHE A 519 16.86 2.86 -6.05
N THR A 520 17.00 1.95 -5.08
CA THR A 520 18.11 1.02 -5.08
C THR A 520 17.66 -0.39 -4.74
N ASP A 521 18.00 -1.33 -5.61
CA ASP A 521 17.74 -2.73 -5.34
C ASP A 521 16.27 -3.09 -5.09
N ASN A 522 15.31 -2.37 -5.67
CA ASN A 522 13.91 -2.73 -5.59
C ASN A 522 13.54 -3.79 -6.64
N THR A 523 12.47 -4.52 -6.39
CA THR A 523 11.88 -5.43 -7.39
C THR A 523 10.41 -5.12 -7.54
N THR A 524 9.97 -4.88 -8.78
CA THR A 524 8.55 -4.77 -9.13
C THR A 524 8.11 -5.97 -9.96
N VAL A 525 6.90 -6.44 -9.71
CA VAL A 525 6.33 -7.61 -10.39
C VAL A 525 4.95 -7.27 -10.89
N ARG A 526 4.69 -7.44 -12.18
CA ARG A 526 3.44 -7.09 -12.86
C ARG A 526 2.95 -5.69 -12.55
N ALA A 527 3.91 -4.77 -12.37
CA ALA A 527 3.63 -3.35 -12.13
C ALA A 527 3.43 -2.59 -13.45
N GLY A 528 2.99 -1.34 -13.33
CA GLY A 528 2.53 -0.53 -14.46
C GLY A 528 1.07 -0.82 -14.76
N THR A 529 0.21 0.15 -14.52
CA THR A 529 -1.23 -0.01 -14.70
C THR A 529 -1.76 0.96 -15.76
N TYR A 530 -3.03 0.90 -16.02
CA TYR A 530 -3.68 1.82 -16.94
C TYR A 530 -4.15 3.06 -16.18
N GLU A 531 -3.74 4.23 -16.68
CA GLU A 531 -4.18 5.51 -16.19
C GLU A 531 -5.40 5.96 -17.01
N LEU A 532 -6.55 6.05 -16.35
CA LEU A 532 -7.83 6.27 -17.02
C LEU A 532 -8.01 7.67 -17.55
N ASN A 533 -7.48 8.69 -16.85
CA ASN A 533 -7.64 10.08 -17.26
C ASN A 533 -6.82 10.40 -18.51
N TRP A 534 -5.64 9.82 -18.61
CA TRP A 534 -4.75 10.02 -19.74
C TRP A 534 -4.92 8.98 -20.83
N ASN A 535 -5.61 7.89 -20.51
CA ASN A 535 -5.86 6.77 -21.41
C ASN A 535 -4.55 6.13 -21.92
N ILE A 536 -3.57 5.98 -21.02
CA ILE A 536 -2.25 5.41 -21.30
C ILE A 536 -1.82 4.38 -20.26
N GLY A 537 -0.87 3.52 -20.64
CA GLY A 537 -0.20 2.60 -19.72
C GLY A 537 0.96 3.27 -18.99
N LEU A 538 1.02 3.09 -17.68
CA LEU A 538 2.11 3.60 -16.83
C LEU A 538 3.32 2.65 -16.83
N GLY A 539 4.47 3.17 -16.42
CA GLY A 539 5.68 2.38 -16.20
C GLY A 539 5.65 1.58 -14.89
N ALA A 540 6.45 0.53 -14.79
CA ALA A 540 6.68 -0.15 -13.51
C ALA A 540 7.35 0.79 -12.49
N ILE A 541 8.21 1.67 -12.96
CA ILE A 541 8.59 2.93 -12.30
C ILE A 541 8.18 4.08 -13.20
N TRP A 542 7.65 5.15 -12.63
CA TRP A 542 7.33 6.34 -13.42
C TRP A 542 7.63 7.63 -12.67
N PHE A 543 8.00 8.63 -13.46
CA PHE A 543 8.38 9.96 -13.04
C PHE A 543 7.44 10.97 -13.67
N GLU A 544 6.86 11.84 -12.86
CA GLU A 544 5.87 12.80 -13.31
C GLU A 544 6.24 14.23 -12.95
N VAL A 545 6.01 15.14 -13.86
CA VAL A 545 6.07 16.59 -13.61
C VAL A 545 4.72 17.24 -13.88
N LEU A 546 4.18 17.91 -12.89
CA LEU A 546 2.95 18.68 -12.98
C LEU A 546 3.12 20.11 -12.44
N ASP A 547 3.73 20.27 -11.30
CA ASP A 547 3.80 21.55 -10.58
C ASP A 547 5.09 22.32 -10.89
N ARG A 548 6.19 21.62 -11.19
CA ARG A 548 7.52 22.21 -11.42
C ARG A 548 8.49 21.25 -12.08
N ASP A 549 9.64 21.75 -12.50
CA ASP A 549 10.76 20.93 -12.98
C ASP A 549 11.23 19.95 -11.90
N VAL A 550 11.74 18.80 -12.33
CA VAL A 550 12.49 17.86 -11.52
C VAL A 550 13.90 17.77 -12.08
N ASP A 551 14.87 18.30 -11.35
CA ASP A 551 16.29 18.37 -11.73
C ASP A 551 17.25 17.92 -10.60
N ALA A 552 16.72 17.34 -9.53
CA ALA A 552 17.50 16.73 -8.46
C ALA A 552 18.31 15.52 -8.97
N ASP A 553 19.24 15.03 -8.15
CA ASP A 553 19.96 13.77 -8.41
C ASP A 553 19.03 12.57 -8.23
N VAL A 554 18.39 12.14 -9.31
CA VAL A 554 17.47 10.99 -9.31
C VAL A 554 18.19 9.79 -9.89
N LYS A 555 18.47 8.80 -9.03
CA LYS A 555 19.19 7.60 -9.45
C LYS A 555 18.38 6.33 -9.15
N VAL A 556 18.33 5.45 -10.14
CA VAL A 556 17.81 4.09 -10.05
C VAL A 556 18.96 3.12 -10.25
N SER A 557 19.22 2.25 -9.28
CA SER A 557 20.34 1.31 -9.37
C SER A 557 20.00 -0.08 -8.82
N GLY A 558 20.37 -1.11 -9.56
CA GLY A 558 20.16 -2.51 -9.15
C GLY A 558 18.71 -2.96 -9.10
N ASP A 559 17.78 -2.16 -9.58
CA ASP A 559 16.35 -2.49 -9.60
C ASP A 559 16.03 -3.59 -10.64
N HIS A 560 15.00 -4.38 -10.31
CA HIS A 560 14.45 -5.40 -11.21
C HIS A 560 12.99 -5.09 -11.53
N TYR A 561 12.65 -4.96 -12.81
CA TYR A 561 11.28 -4.79 -13.29
C TYR A 561 10.85 -6.04 -14.05
N LEU A 562 9.95 -6.81 -13.43
CA LEU A 562 9.56 -8.14 -13.89
C LEU A 562 8.11 -8.14 -14.37
N ASP A 563 7.91 -8.57 -15.61
CA ASP A 563 6.59 -8.77 -16.21
C ASP A 563 5.72 -7.50 -16.14
N SER A 564 6.30 -6.34 -16.46
CA SER A 564 5.59 -5.06 -16.46
C SER A 564 4.38 -5.09 -17.40
N THR A 565 3.22 -4.64 -16.94
CA THR A 565 1.99 -4.70 -17.75
C THR A 565 2.08 -3.83 -19.00
N TYR A 566 2.69 -2.66 -18.86
CA TYR A 566 2.94 -1.71 -19.98
C TYR A 566 4.42 -1.44 -20.11
N ASN A 567 4.86 -0.25 -19.74
CA ASN A 567 6.25 0.15 -19.84
C ASN A 567 7.04 -0.33 -18.60
N ALA A 568 8.34 -0.52 -18.74
CA ALA A 568 9.20 -0.68 -17.56
C ALA A 568 9.47 0.67 -16.88
N ILE A 569 9.82 1.68 -17.68
CA ILE A 569 10.17 3.03 -17.22
C ILE A 569 9.29 4.03 -17.94
N MET A 570 8.75 5.00 -17.24
CA MET A 570 8.01 6.10 -17.83
C MET A 570 8.45 7.44 -17.28
N ALA A 571 8.66 8.41 -18.16
CA ALA A 571 8.86 9.81 -17.87
C ALA A 571 7.75 10.62 -18.54
N VAL A 572 6.95 11.36 -17.76
CA VAL A 572 5.75 12.02 -18.28
C VAL A 572 5.54 13.39 -17.64
N ALA A 573 5.00 14.32 -18.43
CA ALA A 573 4.39 15.54 -17.92
C ALA A 573 2.87 15.44 -18.01
N ASP A 574 2.15 16.03 -17.08
CA ASP A 574 0.72 16.18 -17.20
C ASP A 574 0.34 16.93 -18.48
N TRP A 575 -0.80 16.59 -19.05
CA TRP A 575 -1.25 17.15 -20.32
C TRP A 575 -1.25 18.68 -20.37
N GLY A 576 -1.64 19.33 -19.30
CA GLY A 576 -1.73 20.80 -19.23
C GLY A 576 -0.37 21.51 -19.16
N VAL A 577 0.71 20.78 -18.86
CA VAL A 577 2.04 21.36 -18.61
C VAL A 577 3.18 20.67 -19.36
N LYS A 578 2.88 19.77 -20.29
CA LYS A 578 3.87 18.96 -21.03
C LYS A 578 4.99 19.75 -21.74
N ASP A 579 4.72 20.99 -22.10
CA ASP A 579 5.67 21.88 -22.77
C ASP A 579 6.27 22.92 -21.81
N ARG A 580 5.93 22.85 -20.51
CA ARG A 580 6.31 23.85 -19.53
C ARG A 580 7.41 23.38 -18.59
N TYR A 581 7.32 22.14 -18.12
CA TYR A 581 8.23 21.59 -17.13
C TYR A 581 9.09 20.47 -17.71
N LYS A 582 10.22 20.20 -17.04
CA LYS A 582 11.22 19.23 -17.48
C LYS A 582 11.55 18.23 -16.39
N LEU A 583 11.92 17.05 -16.81
CA LEU A 583 12.45 16.00 -15.99
C LEU A 583 13.88 15.69 -16.44
N SER A 584 14.86 16.14 -15.69
CA SER A 584 16.27 16.06 -16.04
C SER A 584 17.07 15.24 -15.05
N ASN A 585 18.28 14.84 -15.43
CA ASN A 585 19.25 14.17 -14.57
C ASN A 585 18.82 12.81 -14.01
N LEU A 586 17.92 12.10 -14.72
CA LEU A 586 17.65 10.71 -14.37
C LEU A 586 18.84 9.83 -14.71
N ALA A 587 19.23 8.94 -13.80
CA ALA A 587 20.27 7.97 -14.04
C ALA A 587 19.79 6.55 -13.72
N PHE A 588 19.98 5.63 -14.67
CA PHE A 588 19.66 4.20 -14.50
C PHE A 588 20.94 3.39 -14.61
N GLU A 589 21.28 2.65 -13.56
CA GLU A 589 22.49 1.83 -13.50
C GLU A 589 22.17 0.41 -13.01
N ASP A 590 22.74 -0.60 -13.68
CA ASP A 590 22.61 -2.01 -13.30
C ASP A 590 21.16 -2.52 -13.18
N VAL A 591 20.24 -1.96 -13.98
CA VAL A 591 18.80 -2.30 -13.95
C VAL A 591 18.51 -3.50 -14.85
N ARG A 592 17.66 -4.40 -14.37
CA ARG A 592 17.19 -5.58 -15.12
C ARG A 592 15.71 -5.50 -15.40
N ILE A 593 15.33 -5.66 -16.67
CA ILE A 593 13.97 -5.62 -17.15
C ILE A 593 13.67 -6.95 -17.83
N ASP A 594 12.71 -7.70 -17.33
CA ASP A 594 12.30 -8.97 -17.91
C ASP A 594 10.78 -9.02 -18.10
N GLY A 595 10.37 -8.73 -19.31
CA GLY A 595 8.98 -8.64 -19.70
C GLY A 595 8.39 -7.25 -19.59
N THR A 596 7.98 -6.70 -20.73
CA THR A 596 7.14 -5.50 -20.81
C THR A 596 5.99 -5.76 -21.77
N GLY A 597 4.83 -5.21 -21.47
CA GLY A 597 3.71 -5.26 -22.41
C GLY A 597 3.87 -4.31 -23.59
N THR A 598 4.62 -3.23 -23.42
CA THR A 598 4.86 -2.23 -24.46
C THR A 598 6.34 -1.90 -24.63
N SER A 599 6.88 -0.93 -23.91
CA SER A 599 8.24 -0.44 -24.13
C SER A 599 9.11 -0.59 -22.88
N VAL A 600 10.43 -0.48 -23.08
CA VAL A 600 11.36 -0.32 -21.96
C VAL A 600 11.23 1.08 -21.38
N LEU A 601 11.31 2.13 -22.21
CA LEU A 601 11.17 3.53 -21.83
C LEU A 601 10.04 4.19 -22.62
N SER A 602 9.11 4.81 -21.92
CA SER A 602 8.14 5.74 -22.48
C SER A 602 8.50 7.16 -22.04
N ALA A 603 8.92 8.00 -22.99
CA ALA A 603 9.36 9.36 -22.71
C ALA A 603 8.34 10.37 -23.27
N ARG A 604 7.61 11.04 -22.39
CA ARG A 604 6.50 11.96 -22.72
C ARG A 604 6.63 13.29 -21.99
N VAL A 605 7.86 13.73 -21.79
CA VAL A 605 8.23 14.98 -21.13
C VAL A 605 9.56 15.44 -21.71
N ALA A 606 9.81 16.74 -21.72
CA ALA A 606 11.14 17.26 -22.02
C ALA A 606 12.12 16.93 -20.89
N GLY A 607 13.38 16.64 -21.23
CA GLY A 607 14.38 16.34 -20.21
C GLY A 607 15.48 15.39 -20.67
N SER A 608 15.98 14.57 -19.73
CA SER A 608 17.08 13.65 -20.02
C SER A 608 17.17 12.47 -19.07
N ALA A 609 17.67 11.36 -19.57
CA ALA A 609 18.06 10.21 -18.78
C ALA A 609 19.35 9.59 -19.33
N SER A 610 20.17 9.03 -18.43
CA SER A 610 21.35 8.25 -18.75
C SER A 610 21.20 6.79 -18.32
N PHE A 611 21.78 5.88 -19.10
CA PHE A 611 21.64 4.43 -18.90
C PHE A 611 23.01 3.77 -18.95
N ARG A 612 23.32 2.96 -17.92
CA ARG A 612 24.52 2.15 -17.80
C ARG A 612 24.18 0.74 -17.34
N ASN A 613 24.66 -0.29 -18.04
CA ASN A 613 24.43 -1.69 -17.71
C ASN A 613 22.93 -2.03 -17.52
N VAL A 614 22.05 -1.40 -18.28
CA VAL A 614 20.62 -1.71 -18.25
C VAL A 614 20.35 -2.83 -19.25
N ALA A 615 19.82 -3.95 -18.74
CA ALA A 615 19.53 -5.11 -19.57
C ALA A 615 18.03 -5.33 -19.64
N ALA A 616 17.48 -5.43 -20.87
CA ALA A 616 16.07 -5.68 -21.11
C ALA A 616 15.86 -6.89 -22.02
N ARG A 617 14.92 -7.74 -21.69
CA ARG A 617 14.49 -8.87 -22.52
C ARG A 617 12.98 -9.06 -22.44
N ASN A 618 12.42 -9.87 -23.33
CA ASN A 618 10.98 -10.11 -23.42
C ASN A 618 10.18 -8.81 -23.56
N VAL A 619 10.69 -7.86 -24.33
CA VAL A 619 10.08 -6.55 -24.58
C VAL A 619 8.93 -6.72 -25.58
N GLY A 620 7.74 -6.24 -25.21
CA GLY A 620 6.51 -6.47 -25.98
C GLY A 620 6.44 -5.74 -27.31
N ALA A 621 6.98 -4.52 -27.38
CA ALA A 621 6.90 -3.72 -28.59
C ALA A 621 8.23 -3.04 -28.96
N VAL A 622 8.66 -1.98 -28.27
CA VAL A 622 9.83 -1.18 -28.64
C VAL A 622 10.73 -0.89 -27.45
N GLY A 623 12.00 -0.57 -27.69
CA GLY A 623 12.90 -0.12 -26.63
C GLY A 623 12.49 1.23 -26.07
N ILE A 624 12.34 2.22 -26.97
CA ILE A 624 11.97 3.58 -26.58
C ILE A 624 10.69 3.99 -27.32
N ASN A 625 9.68 4.39 -26.56
CA ASN A 625 8.45 4.96 -27.06
C ASN A 625 8.38 6.45 -26.70
N ASN A 626 8.27 7.31 -27.70
CA ASN A 626 8.10 8.75 -27.56
C ASN A 626 6.92 9.29 -28.38
N CYS A 627 5.99 8.42 -28.74
CA CYS A 627 4.77 8.82 -29.47
C CYS A 627 3.52 8.73 -28.60
N GLY A 628 2.36 9.11 -29.14
CA GLY A 628 1.06 9.05 -28.46
C GLY A 628 0.54 10.41 -28.05
N THR A 629 -0.47 10.44 -27.23
CA THR A 629 -1.20 11.65 -26.84
C THR A 629 -0.29 12.73 -26.26
N PHE A 630 0.75 12.34 -25.54
CA PHE A 630 1.71 13.24 -24.91
C PHE A 630 3.04 13.32 -25.63
N HIS A 631 3.15 12.82 -26.86
CA HIS A 631 4.41 12.88 -27.58
C HIS A 631 4.86 14.31 -27.87
N PHE A 632 6.16 14.49 -27.95
CA PHE A 632 6.76 15.76 -28.36
C PHE A 632 7.05 15.77 -29.87
N THR A 633 6.77 16.88 -30.48
CA THR A 633 7.10 17.11 -31.87
C THR A 633 8.18 18.18 -31.98
N PRO A 634 9.25 17.96 -32.71
CA PRO A 634 9.53 16.80 -33.53
C PRO A 634 10.01 15.63 -32.70
N ALA A 635 9.20 14.62 -32.68
CA ALA A 635 9.51 13.26 -32.35
C ALA A 635 10.53 13.02 -31.22
N GLY A 636 10.22 13.45 -30.00
CA GLY A 636 11.02 13.12 -28.81
C GLY A 636 12.40 13.75 -28.74
N SER A 637 12.68 14.73 -29.56
CA SER A 637 13.97 15.44 -29.53
C SER A 637 14.19 16.24 -28.23
N GLU A 638 13.14 16.49 -27.48
CA GLU A 638 13.22 17.18 -26.20
C GLU A 638 13.60 16.26 -25.03
N PHE A 639 13.50 14.94 -25.20
CA PHE A 639 13.98 13.99 -24.19
C PHE A 639 15.25 13.29 -24.68
N THR A 640 16.37 13.63 -24.06
CA THR A 640 17.68 13.09 -24.43
C THR A 640 17.99 11.81 -23.67
N VAL A 641 18.27 10.75 -24.41
CA VAL A 641 18.75 9.47 -23.87
C VAL A 641 20.26 9.38 -24.09
N THR A 642 21.02 9.19 -23.00
CA THR A 642 22.47 9.03 -23.04
C THR A 642 22.85 7.59 -22.73
N ASP A 643 23.45 6.91 -23.69
CA ASP A 643 24.03 5.58 -23.51
C ASP A 643 25.43 5.69 -22.90
N LEU A 644 25.60 5.20 -21.67
CA LEU A 644 26.88 5.17 -20.96
C LEU A 644 27.59 3.80 -21.09
N GLY A 645 27.06 2.90 -21.90
CA GLY A 645 27.61 1.59 -22.22
C GLY A 645 27.15 0.46 -21.30
N GLY A 646 27.37 -0.76 -21.79
CA GLY A 646 26.95 -1.99 -21.11
C GLY A 646 25.44 -2.31 -21.22
N ASN A 647 24.69 -1.48 -21.92
CA ASN A 647 23.24 -1.72 -22.12
C ASN A 647 23.04 -2.88 -23.10
N SER A 648 22.04 -3.72 -22.84
CA SER A 648 21.79 -4.90 -23.66
C SER A 648 20.31 -5.25 -23.71
N GLY A 649 19.88 -5.90 -24.79
CA GLY A 649 18.51 -6.35 -24.93
C GLY A 649 18.36 -7.55 -25.84
N SER A 650 17.27 -8.28 -25.68
CA SER A 650 16.86 -9.31 -26.60
C SER A 650 15.75 -8.77 -27.49
N GLY A 651 16.08 -8.54 -28.71
CA GLY A 651 15.23 -8.18 -29.83
C GLY A 651 15.94 -8.55 -31.09
N THR A 652 15.45 -8.14 -32.24
CA THR A 652 16.10 -8.39 -33.54
C THR A 652 17.47 -7.72 -33.64
N THR A 653 17.76 -6.72 -32.84
CA THR A 653 19.02 -5.95 -32.87
C THR A 653 19.93 -6.21 -31.69
N GLY A 654 19.46 -6.88 -30.64
CA GLY A 654 20.27 -7.17 -29.44
C GLY A 654 20.48 -5.98 -28.50
N ASP A 655 20.07 -4.77 -28.85
CA ASP A 655 20.20 -3.55 -28.05
C ASP A 655 18.85 -2.84 -27.95
N TRP A 656 18.33 -2.67 -26.73
CA TRP A 656 17.04 -2.05 -26.51
C TRP A 656 17.04 -0.52 -26.77
N LEU A 657 18.19 0.11 -26.80
CA LEU A 657 18.32 1.53 -27.17
C LEU A 657 18.28 1.75 -28.70
N ALA A 658 18.49 0.70 -29.48
CA ALA A 658 18.39 0.81 -30.92
C ALA A 658 16.93 0.94 -31.37
N PRO A 659 16.64 1.65 -32.49
CA PRO A 659 15.29 1.69 -33.06
C PRO A 659 14.92 0.27 -33.51
N TRP A 660 13.88 -0.30 -32.88
CA TRP A 660 13.41 -1.65 -33.15
C TRP A 660 12.24 -1.62 -34.11
N GLU A 661 12.38 -2.33 -35.21
CA GLU A 661 11.25 -2.72 -36.03
C GLU A 661 10.67 -4.02 -35.46
N LEU A 662 9.68 -3.91 -34.62
CA LEU A 662 8.97 -5.09 -34.12
C LEU A 662 7.70 -5.34 -34.95
N PRO A 663 7.32 -6.60 -35.12
CA PRO A 663 6.11 -6.95 -35.87
C PRO A 663 4.82 -6.47 -35.17
N ASN A 664 4.88 -6.10 -33.92
CA ASN A 664 3.76 -5.57 -33.18
C ASN A 664 3.72 -4.04 -33.29
N THR A 665 2.66 -3.53 -33.86
CA THR A 665 2.40 -2.11 -33.89
C THR A 665 2.05 -1.65 -32.47
N LEU A 666 2.98 -0.97 -31.83
CA LEU A 666 2.64 -0.11 -30.71
C LEU A 666 1.81 1.03 -31.28
N THR A 667 0.55 1.11 -30.87
CA THR A 667 -0.25 2.29 -31.18
C THR A 667 0.22 3.43 -30.31
N CYS A 668 0.27 4.64 -30.87
CA CYS A 668 0.72 5.80 -30.11
C CYS A 668 -0.21 6.21 -28.96
N ASP A 669 -1.33 5.54 -28.76
CA ASP A 669 -2.24 5.68 -27.62
C ASP A 669 -1.97 4.69 -26.49
N ASP A 670 -0.88 3.92 -26.57
CA ASP A 670 -0.41 2.95 -25.56
C ASP A 670 -1.47 1.97 -25.06
N ARG A 671 -2.39 1.61 -25.88
CA ARG A 671 -3.34 0.55 -25.49
C ARG A 671 -2.58 -0.73 -25.22
N PRO A 672 -2.97 -1.44 -24.14
CA PRO A 672 -2.25 -2.62 -23.73
C PRO A 672 -2.24 -3.68 -24.82
N PRO A 673 -1.16 -4.41 -24.96
CA PRO A 673 -1.20 -5.66 -25.71
C PRO A 673 -2.19 -6.61 -25.03
N VAL A 674 -2.93 -7.32 -25.85
CA VAL A 674 -3.90 -8.33 -25.39
C VAL A 674 -3.20 -9.52 -24.72
N VAL A 675 -1.90 -9.70 -24.97
CA VAL A 675 -1.13 -10.86 -24.52
C VAL A 675 -0.05 -10.38 -23.55
N ALA A 676 -0.07 -10.94 -22.35
CA ALA A 676 0.99 -10.72 -21.38
C ALA A 676 2.34 -11.20 -21.94
N PRO A 677 3.46 -10.56 -21.59
CA PRO A 677 4.78 -11.04 -21.95
C PRO A 677 5.04 -12.44 -21.38
N PRO A 678 6.03 -13.19 -21.94
CA PRO A 678 6.43 -14.45 -21.34
C PRO A 678 6.82 -14.29 -19.88
N ALA A 679 6.64 -15.35 -19.09
CA ALA A 679 7.05 -15.33 -17.71
C ALA A 679 8.55 -15.02 -17.58
N PRO A 680 8.96 -14.16 -16.64
CA PRO A 680 10.37 -13.89 -16.37
C PRO A 680 11.13 -15.16 -16.02
N SER A 681 12.37 -15.25 -16.45
CA SER A 681 13.25 -16.38 -16.20
C SER A 681 14.58 -15.93 -15.60
N ALA A 682 15.34 -16.83 -15.01
CA ALA A 682 16.66 -16.52 -14.47
C ALA A 682 17.60 -15.94 -15.56
N TRP A 683 18.44 -15.02 -15.14
CA TRP A 683 19.44 -14.36 -15.99
C TRP A 683 20.70 -15.21 -16.09
#